data_6d509e121226d775b43d7c60cb94f996
#
_entry.id   6d509e121226d775b43d7c60cb94f996
#
_cell.length_a   1.000
_cell.length_b   1.000
_cell.length_c   1.000
_cell.angle_alpha   90.00
_cell.angle_beta   90.00
_cell.angle_gamma   90.00
#
_symmetry.space_group_name_H-M   'P 1'
#
loop_
_entity.id
_entity.type
_entity.pdbx_description
1 polymer ?
#
loop_
_entity_poly.entity_id
_entity_poly.type
_entity_poly.pdbx_seq_one_letter_code
_entity_poly.pdbx_strand_id
1 'polypeptide(L)'
;MITAAGTRVPGVGPIPCHVMICGEVPGYDEANWYVNGKHTPTPFVGPSGKAQDRFLQLAGMNRHRCYLTNLIKNYIPDNADPTPDDIKECEHELYTELQQTHPAYVLAVGAYATRWFLGDVDMECVHGCPHHSDRCPALVISCYHPAYGLRDPDANVLVYYDYQQAGKIIRGDIPSTPVVDECPNPLYFEATPHNLEMESVEPVFAIDVEGPLEPELRGNYWGFSVCFTPGTGLVFRRANQHFAASIEWLNAYIEKSDPLIVYHNAMGIDIEVLWLMGLRNHTRRMYDTMVAAYMLRVEPQGLKPLARRHCGMEMRTYEEVIGDVMREKHLSYLIKCADRVWPKPETRLIAENDGTSRLYNPQPLHRRCEAILADYVDDPTTDLQGRWRKVDRVLRQCAEAAIGPWPQATLDDVDLTSAIVYSGRDSDATLRLYRKLVPMIAAAKLEERCQLDLDILPILEEMQSTGFIADRKYFERLSAKMWDRMMEIGHRISHKYNNDLPFNPGSAPQVSALAAARRLKGAKRTSTGLVSTSKVSMEHLRSMDDAMDDIFTWREHQKVKDSYADTILDRIPVDMGLYPIRCTIRSTRVTSGRISTAEPNLVGMPVATELGLMVRNGFVAPEGYLLGSGDSSQIEMRVMAHLSADPLMCRLFRERRDIHSETAITLYGLPNHREWDEAKNEYFYPSVSKSEHRNPIKRAGYGVLYGMMGPGLLDQL
;
A
#
# COMPACT_ATOMS: atom_id res chain seq x y z
N MET A 1 21.65 -36.32 -0.90
CA MET A 1 21.44 -35.01 -1.54
C MET A 1 22.63 -34.15 -1.11
N ILE A 2 23.45 -33.73 -2.08
CA ILE A 2 24.56 -32.79 -1.82
C ILE A 2 23.88 -31.46 -1.47
N THR A 3 24.20 -30.92 -0.30
CA THR A 3 23.69 -29.60 0.10
C THR A 3 24.25 -28.57 -0.89
N ALA A 4 23.35 -27.84 -1.58
CA ALA A 4 23.72 -26.82 -2.56
C ALA A 4 24.41 -25.59 -1.94
N ALA A 5 24.55 -25.54 -0.60
CA ALA A 5 25.19 -24.45 0.13
C ALA A 5 26.61 -24.23 -0.41
N GLY A 6 26.94 -22.97 -0.74
CA GLY A 6 28.24 -22.59 -1.30
C GLY A 6 28.43 -22.92 -2.79
N THR A 7 27.41 -23.45 -3.49
CA THR A 7 27.52 -23.65 -4.94
C THR A 7 27.66 -22.30 -5.64
N ARG A 8 28.71 -22.17 -6.44
CA ARG A 8 29.04 -20.95 -7.17
C ARG A 8 28.26 -20.89 -8.49
N VAL A 9 27.64 -19.76 -8.75
CA VAL A 9 26.87 -19.48 -9.98
C VAL A 9 27.55 -18.33 -10.73
N PRO A 10 28.36 -18.64 -11.76
CA PRO A 10 29.11 -17.63 -12.54
C PRO A 10 28.12 -16.83 -13.42
N GLY A 11 28.57 -15.61 -13.79
CA GLY A 11 27.89 -14.83 -14.82
C GLY A 11 27.94 -15.50 -16.20
N VAL A 12 26.91 -15.26 -17.01
CA VAL A 12 26.78 -15.84 -18.36
C VAL A 12 26.27 -14.80 -19.35
N GLY A 13 26.81 -14.79 -20.57
CA GLY A 13 26.34 -13.90 -21.64
C GLY A 13 27.46 -13.50 -22.59
N PRO A 14 27.19 -12.60 -23.55
CA PRO A 14 28.17 -12.08 -24.49
C PRO A 14 29.19 -11.21 -23.80
N ILE A 15 30.44 -11.31 -24.29
CA ILE A 15 31.58 -10.49 -23.87
C ILE A 15 32.22 -9.91 -25.15
N PRO A 16 32.22 -8.59 -25.38
CA PRO A 16 31.53 -7.54 -24.57
C PRO A 16 30.01 -7.60 -24.65
N CYS A 17 29.30 -6.87 -23.76
CA CYS A 17 27.86 -6.77 -23.78
C CYS A 17 27.41 -5.29 -23.78
N HIS A 18 26.23 -5.03 -24.35
CA HIS A 18 25.62 -3.69 -24.26
C HIS A 18 24.86 -3.48 -22.93
N VAL A 19 24.24 -4.54 -22.43
CA VAL A 19 23.45 -4.54 -21.20
C VAL A 19 23.92 -5.67 -20.28
N MET A 20 24.25 -5.33 -19.05
CA MET A 20 24.44 -6.29 -17.96
C MET A 20 23.21 -6.28 -17.07
N ILE A 21 22.74 -7.45 -16.62
CA ILE A 21 21.69 -7.63 -15.65
C ILE A 21 22.33 -8.24 -14.41
N CYS A 22 22.35 -7.49 -13.30
CA CYS A 22 22.96 -7.89 -12.04
C CYS A 22 21.86 -8.06 -10.98
N GLY A 23 21.59 -9.30 -10.58
CA GLY A 23 20.69 -9.63 -9.46
C GLY A 23 21.40 -9.59 -8.12
N GLU A 24 20.74 -10.09 -7.10
CA GLU A 24 21.21 -10.08 -5.70
C GLU A 24 22.01 -11.35 -5.36
N VAL A 25 21.30 -12.47 -5.19
CA VAL A 25 21.82 -13.76 -4.74
C VAL A 25 21.24 -14.86 -5.62
N PRO A 26 22.03 -15.88 -6.03
CA PRO A 26 21.48 -16.99 -6.81
C PRO A 26 20.52 -17.85 -5.98
N GLY A 27 19.40 -18.23 -6.59
CA GLY A 27 18.40 -19.11 -5.98
C GLY A 27 18.79 -20.58 -6.02
N TYR A 28 18.02 -21.41 -5.32
CA TYR A 28 18.22 -22.88 -5.29
C TYR A 28 18.25 -23.52 -6.69
N ASP A 29 17.31 -23.16 -7.57
CA ASP A 29 17.23 -23.70 -8.93
C ASP A 29 18.44 -23.33 -9.77
N GLU A 30 18.99 -22.11 -9.57
CA GLU A 30 20.17 -21.59 -10.27
C GLU A 30 21.42 -22.33 -9.88
N ALA A 31 21.58 -22.60 -8.58
CA ALA A 31 22.70 -23.39 -8.05
C ALA A 31 22.64 -24.87 -8.43
N ASN A 32 21.45 -25.42 -8.67
CA ASN A 32 21.20 -26.82 -9.00
C ASN A 32 20.79 -27.04 -10.47
N TRP A 33 21.13 -26.13 -11.36
CA TRP A 33 20.74 -26.24 -12.76
C TRP A 33 21.55 -27.28 -13.52
N TYR A 34 20.88 -28.04 -14.36
CA TYR A 34 21.48 -29.08 -15.19
C TYR A 34 21.14 -28.86 -16.67
N VAL A 35 22.15 -28.93 -17.53
CA VAL A 35 22.00 -28.90 -18.99
C VAL A 35 22.53 -30.22 -19.55
N ASN A 36 21.69 -30.97 -20.26
CA ASN A 36 22.06 -32.28 -20.84
C ASN A 36 22.70 -33.25 -19.82
N GLY A 37 22.17 -33.26 -18.58
CA GLY A 37 22.66 -34.11 -17.49
C GLY A 37 23.92 -33.65 -16.79
N LYS A 38 24.55 -32.54 -17.23
CA LYS A 38 25.72 -31.94 -16.60
C LYS A 38 25.30 -30.81 -15.68
N HIS A 39 25.81 -30.80 -14.43
CA HIS A 39 25.64 -29.69 -13.50
C HIS A 39 26.24 -28.40 -14.07
N THR A 40 25.40 -27.41 -14.29
CA THR A 40 25.79 -26.15 -14.97
C THR A 40 25.04 -25.00 -14.25
N PRO A 41 25.53 -24.56 -13.06
CA PRO A 41 24.93 -23.46 -12.33
C PRO A 41 24.79 -22.23 -13.23
N THR A 42 23.58 -21.67 -13.31
CA THR A 42 23.27 -20.60 -14.27
C THR A 42 22.33 -19.58 -13.63
N PRO A 43 22.62 -18.25 -13.73
CA PRO A 43 21.78 -17.22 -13.13
C PRO A 43 20.44 -17.08 -13.85
N PHE A 44 19.41 -16.72 -13.12
CA PHE A 44 18.05 -16.43 -13.62
C PHE A 44 17.40 -17.59 -14.41
N VAL A 45 17.51 -18.82 -13.92
CA VAL A 45 16.80 -19.99 -14.49
C VAL A 45 15.60 -20.46 -13.66
N GLY A 46 15.50 -20.01 -12.40
CA GLY A 46 14.37 -20.30 -11.49
C GLY A 46 13.07 -19.54 -11.85
N PRO A 47 12.05 -19.61 -10.99
CA PRO A 47 10.77 -18.91 -11.20
C PRO A 47 10.92 -17.40 -11.43
N SER A 48 11.80 -16.73 -10.64
CA SER A 48 12.10 -15.31 -10.80
C SER A 48 12.73 -14.99 -12.14
N GLY A 49 13.66 -15.84 -12.61
CA GLY A 49 14.29 -15.70 -13.92
C GLY A 49 13.31 -15.85 -15.07
N LYS A 50 12.37 -16.79 -14.98
CA LYS A 50 11.28 -16.94 -15.97
C LYS A 50 10.35 -15.72 -16.00
N ALA A 51 10.04 -15.14 -14.84
CA ALA A 51 9.30 -13.89 -14.76
C ALA A 51 10.10 -12.73 -15.39
N GLN A 52 11.41 -12.64 -15.11
CA GLN A 52 12.30 -11.67 -15.71
C GLN A 52 12.32 -11.76 -17.24
N ASP A 53 12.42 -12.96 -17.79
CA ASP A 53 12.41 -13.17 -19.24
C ASP A 53 11.15 -12.59 -19.88
N ARG A 54 10.00 -12.75 -19.23
CA ARG A 54 8.73 -12.18 -19.67
C ARG A 54 8.76 -10.66 -19.63
N PHE A 55 9.27 -10.05 -18.55
CA PHE A 55 9.41 -8.59 -18.46
C PHE A 55 10.38 -8.04 -19.49
N LEU A 56 11.52 -8.68 -19.71
CA LEU A 56 12.47 -8.31 -20.76
C LEU A 56 11.82 -8.34 -22.14
N GLN A 57 11.12 -9.41 -22.47
CA GLN A 57 10.39 -9.53 -23.76
C GLN A 57 9.37 -8.42 -23.95
N LEU A 58 8.55 -8.13 -22.92
CA LEU A 58 7.55 -7.06 -22.94
C LEU A 58 8.22 -5.67 -23.09
N ALA A 59 9.42 -5.48 -22.54
CA ALA A 59 10.22 -4.28 -22.68
C ALA A 59 10.99 -4.19 -24.01
N GLY A 60 10.85 -5.17 -24.91
CA GLY A 60 11.56 -5.22 -26.20
C GLY A 60 13.05 -5.57 -26.08
N MET A 61 13.45 -6.17 -24.97
CA MET A 61 14.83 -6.62 -24.71
C MET A 61 14.98 -8.12 -24.92
N ASN A 62 16.15 -8.53 -25.41
CA ASN A 62 16.46 -9.94 -25.63
C ASN A 62 17.47 -10.45 -24.59
N ARG A 63 17.06 -11.40 -23.74
CA ARG A 63 17.92 -12.02 -22.72
C ARG A 63 19.27 -12.49 -23.28
N HIS A 64 19.29 -13.10 -24.47
CA HIS A 64 20.51 -13.66 -25.07
C HIS A 64 21.53 -12.59 -25.52
N ARG A 65 21.13 -11.31 -25.53
CA ARG A 65 22.03 -10.17 -25.79
C ARG A 65 22.52 -9.47 -24.52
N CYS A 66 22.07 -9.94 -23.34
CA CYS A 66 22.45 -9.42 -22.04
C CYS A 66 23.46 -10.34 -21.37
N TYR A 67 24.37 -9.76 -20.60
CA TYR A 67 25.19 -10.51 -19.65
C TYR A 67 24.44 -10.60 -18.33
N LEU A 68 24.27 -11.80 -17.81
CA LEU A 68 23.48 -12.09 -16.62
C LEU A 68 24.40 -12.52 -15.49
N THR A 69 24.27 -11.86 -14.35
CA THR A 69 25.06 -12.17 -13.15
C THR A 69 24.31 -11.79 -11.88
N ASN A 70 24.87 -12.16 -10.72
CA ASN A 70 24.41 -11.71 -9.41
C ASN A 70 25.53 -11.00 -8.67
N LEU A 71 25.19 -10.12 -7.71
CA LEU A 71 26.13 -9.49 -6.79
C LEU A 71 26.86 -10.56 -5.99
N ILE A 72 26.13 -11.47 -5.37
CA ILE A 72 26.64 -12.64 -4.69
C ILE A 72 26.74 -13.80 -5.67
N LYS A 73 27.89 -14.51 -5.66
CA LYS A 73 28.10 -15.65 -6.56
C LYS A 73 27.74 -16.99 -5.92
N ASN A 74 27.75 -17.05 -4.61
CA ASN A 74 27.50 -18.25 -3.84
C ASN A 74 26.01 -18.37 -3.46
N TYR A 75 25.44 -19.56 -3.63
CA TYR A 75 24.08 -19.83 -3.15
C TYR A 75 24.02 -19.78 -1.62
N ILE A 76 23.12 -18.97 -1.07
CA ILE A 76 22.83 -18.87 0.36
C ILE A 76 21.60 -19.71 0.68
N PRO A 77 21.69 -20.71 1.60
CA PRO A 77 20.54 -21.56 1.96
C PRO A 77 19.35 -20.75 2.50
N ASP A 78 18.14 -21.31 2.30
CA ASP A 78 16.88 -20.76 2.79
C ASP A 78 16.54 -19.34 2.27
N ASN A 79 17.22 -18.89 1.22
CA ASN A 79 17.12 -17.52 0.69
C ASN A 79 17.32 -16.47 1.80
N ALA A 80 18.26 -16.71 2.70
CA ALA A 80 18.64 -15.73 3.71
C ALA A 80 19.25 -14.47 3.06
N ASP A 81 19.07 -13.33 3.70
CA ASP A 81 19.65 -12.08 3.23
C ASP A 81 21.17 -12.13 3.28
N PRO A 82 21.88 -11.57 2.27
CA PRO A 82 23.32 -11.56 2.22
C PRO A 82 23.89 -10.66 3.33
N THR A 83 24.97 -11.11 3.94
CA THR A 83 25.73 -10.33 4.91
C THR A 83 26.73 -9.40 4.19
N PRO A 84 27.25 -8.36 4.87
CA PRO A 84 28.33 -7.53 4.33
C PRO A 84 29.58 -8.33 3.93
N ASP A 85 29.87 -9.42 4.65
CA ASP A 85 31.01 -10.29 4.34
C ASP A 85 30.80 -11.09 3.04
N ASP A 86 29.57 -11.59 2.79
CA ASP A 86 29.21 -12.26 1.55
C ASP A 86 29.38 -11.31 0.34
N ILE A 87 28.99 -10.05 0.49
CA ILE A 87 29.16 -9.02 -0.56
C ILE A 87 30.64 -8.80 -0.82
N LYS A 88 31.44 -8.61 0.24
CA LYS A 88 32.88 -8.34 0.14
C LYS A 88 33.66 -9.50 -0.50
N GLU A 89 33.24 -10.74 -0.23
CA GLU A 89 33.85 -11.92 -0.86
C GLU A 89 33.63 -11.94 -2.38
N CYS A 90 32.46 -11.50 -2.86
CA CYS A 90 32.07 -11.61 -4.26
C CYS A 90 32.32 -10.34 -5.10
N GLU A 91 32.53 -9.17 -4.48
CA GLU A 91 32.61 -7.90 -5.21
C GLU A 91 33.78 -7.83 -6.20
N HIS A 92 34.92 -8.44 -5.89
CA HIS A 92 36.07 -8.45 -6.80
C HIS A 92 35.76 -9.16 -8.14
N GLU A 93 34.96 -10.22 -8.09
CA GLU A 93 34.53 -10.93 -9.30
C GLU A 93 33.55 -10.09 -10.12
N LEU A 94 32.60 -9.38 -9.46
CA LEU A 94 31.71 -8.47 -10.16
C LEU A 94 32.49 -7.33 -10.85
N TYR A 95 33.49 -6.75 -10.19
CA TYR A 95 34.38 -5.78 -10.85
C TYR A 95 35.10 -6.37 -12.08
N THR A 96 35.57 -7.61 -11.98
CA THR A 96 36.20 -8.31 -13.10
C THR A 96 35.22 -8.50 -14.26
N GLU A 97 34.01 -8.92 -13.98
CA GLU A 97 32.93 -9.06 -14.98
C GLU A 97 32.61 -7.71 -15.65
N LEU A 98 32.48 -6.63 -14.90
CA LEU A 98 32.26 -5.28 -15.43
C LEU A 98 33.40 -4.83 -16.36
N GLN A 99 34.63 -5.10 -15.97
CA GLN A 99 35.83 -4.79 -16.80
C GLN A 99 35.93 -5.63 -18.09
N GLN A 100 35.47 -6.87 -18.07
CA GLN A 100 35.51 -7.75 -19.24
C GLN A 100 34.37 -7.48 -20.21
N THR A 101 33.20 -7.18 -19.68
CA THR A 101 31.95 -7.04 -20.47
C THR A 101 31.75 -5.64 -21.02
N HIS A 102 32.36 -4.60 -20.42
CA HIS A 102 32.21 -3.19 -20.79
C HIS A 102 30.76 -2.77 -21.09
N PRO A 103 29.81 -2.96 -20.20
CA PRO A 103 28.40 -2.66 -20.45
C PRO A 103 28.20 -1.14 -20.60
N ALA A 104 27.31 -0.73 -21.52
CA ALA A 104 26.82 0.65 -21.56
C ALA A 104 25.75 0.89 -20.47
N TYR A 105 24.97 -0.15 -20.15
CA TYR A 105 23.91 -0.12 -19.15
C TYR A 105 24.02 -1.32 -18.20
N VAL A 106 23.78 -1.04 -16.92
CA VAL A 106 23.58 -2.09 -15.90
C VAL A 106 22.15 -2.00 -15.37
N LEU A 107 21.39 -3.08 -15.47
CA LEU A 107 20.14 -3.23 -14.72
C LEU A 107 20.49 -3.84 -13.36
N ALA A 108 20.42 -3.02 -12.31
CA ALA A 108 20.60 -3.47 -10.93
C ALA A 108 19.24 -3.97 -10.40
N VAL A 109 19.10 -5.29 -10.29
CA VAL A 109 17.83 -5.97 -10.02
C VAL A 109 17.74 -6.36 -8.55
N GLY A 110 16.96 -5.58 -7.79
CA GLY A 110 16.76 -5.72 -6.35
C GLY A 110 17.55 -4.72 -5.50
N ALA A 111 17.23 -4.66 -4.22
CA ALA A 111 17.75 -3.64 -3.31
C ALA A 111 19.25 -3.77 -3.03
N TYR A 112 19.74 -4.99 -2.84
CA TYR A 112 21.17 -5.23 -2.56
C TYR A 112 22.05 -4.87 -3.76
N ALA A 113 21.64 -5.27 -4.97
CA ALA A 113 22.36 -4.90 -6.19
C ALA A 113 22.32 -3.38 -6.40
N THR A 114 21.17 -2.75 -6.23
CA THR A 114 21.00 -1.30 -6.33
C THR A 114 21.90 -0.55 -5.36
N ARG A 115 21.89 -0.91 -4.07
CA ARG A 115 22.74 -0.28 -3.05
C ARG A 115 24.23 -0.49 -3.32
N TRP A 116 24.62 -1.63 -3.85
CA TRP A 116 26.01 -1.84 -4.21
C TRP A 116 26.47 -0.85 -5.29
N PHE A 117 25.65 -0.58 -6.31
CA PHE A 117 26.00 0.36 -7.38
C PHE A 117 25.84 1.83 -7.00
N LEU A 118 24.82 2.19 -6.24
CA LEU A 118 24.40 3.59 -6.01
C LEU A 118 24.62 4.09 -4.58
N GLY A 119 25.10 3.23 -3.68
CA GLY A 119 25.21 3.56 -2.25
C GLY A 119 23.90 3.31 -1.50
N ASP A 120 23.81 3.86 -0.30
CA ASP A 120 22.60 3.71 0.55
C ASP A 120 21.46 4.60 0.03
N VAL A 121 20.65 4.03 -0.86
CA VAL A 121 19.52 4.69 -1.52
C VAL A 121 18.23 3.92 -1.28
N ASP A 122 17.13 4.66 -1.19
CA ASP A 122 15.80 4.07 -1.17
C ASP A 122 15.41 3.59 -2.57
N MET A 123 15.02 2.32 -2.67
CA MET A 123 14.60 1.68 -3.91
C MET A 123 13.41 2.42 -4.57
N GLU A 124 12.45 2.93 -3.78
CA GLU A 124 11.31 3.68 -4.29
C GLU A 124 11.72 4.97 -5.03
N CYS A 125 12.82 5.60 -4.59
CA CYS A 125 13.30 6.84 -5.17
C CYS A 125 14.12 6.66 -6.45
N VAL A 126 14.72 5.47 -6.68
CA VAL A 126 15.71 5.28 -7.75
C VAL A 126 15.27 4.30 -8.84
N HIS A 127 14.26 3.45 -8.59
CA HIS A 127 13.88 2.42 -9.56
C HIS A 127 13.34 2.99 -10.88
N GLY A 128 13.59 2.32 -11.98
CA GLY A 128 13.15 2.70 -13.32
C GLY A 128 13.85 3.94 -13.91
N CYS A 129 14.85 4.51 -13.23
CA CYS A 129 15.58 5.71 -13.66
C CYS A 129 17.05 5.42 -13.91
N PRO A 130 17.73 6.16 -14.85
CA PRO A 130 19.15 6.06 -15.07
C PRO A 130 19.92 6.87 -14.02
N HIS A 131 21.03 6.30 -13.51
CA HIS A 131 21.92 6.92 -12.54
C HIS A 131 23.37 6.71 -12.92
N HIS A 132 24.23 7.68 -12.57
CA HIS A 132 25.68 7.47 -12.56
C HIS A 132 26.08 6.67 -11.32
N SER A 133 27.16 5.90 -11.46
CA SER A 133 27.72 5.11 -10.37
C SER A 133 29.22 5.36 -10.28
N ASP A 134 29.73 5.55 -9.06
CA ASP A 134 31.18 5.64 -8.84
C ASP A 134 31.87 4.29 -9.00
N ARG A 135 31.13 3.18 -9.07
CA ARG A 135 31.68 1.81 -9.19
C ARG A 135 31.87 1.32 -10.62
N CYS A 136 31.20 1.96 -11.59
CA CYS A 136 31.39 1.60 -13.01
C CYS A 136 31.02 2.76 -13.94
N PRO A 137 31.57 2.82 -15.15
CA PRO A 137 31.27 3.87 -16.14
C PRO A 137 29.88 3.69 -16.80
N ALA A 138 29.23 2.53 -16.62
CA ALA A 138 27.92 2.25 -17.19
C ALA A 138 26.83 3.07 -16.49
N LEU A 139 25.77 3.41 -17.22
CA LEU A 139 24.54 3.92 -16.58
C LEU A 139 23.81 2.79 -15.87
N VAL A 140 23.52 2.98 -14.60
CA VAL A 140 22.81 2.02 -13.76
C VAL A 140 21.33 2.34 -13.75
N ILE A 141 20.48 1.36 -14.05
CA ILE A 141 19.04 1.46 -13.96
C ILE A 141 18.58 0.45 -12.90
N SER A 142 18.08 0.94 -11.78
CA SER A 142 17.58 0.10 -10.71
C SER A 142 16.23 -0.48 -11.07
N CYS A 143 16.01 -1.76 -10.83
CA CYS A 143 14.75 -2.45 -11.09
C CYS A 143 14.34 -3.27 -9.88
N TYR A 144 13.05 -3.29 -9.56
CA TYR A 144 12.54 -4.22 -8.57
C TYR A 144 12.80 -5.67 -9.00
N HIS A 145 13.16 -6.50 -8.03
CA HIS A 145 13.43 -7.91 -8.30
C HIS A 145 12.14 -8.65 -8.70
N PRO A 146 12.10 -9.47 -9.75
CA PRO A 146 10.89 -10.18 -10.18
C PRO A 146 10.25 -11.06 -9.10
N ALA A 147 11.02 -11.53 -8.12
CA ALA A 147 10.51 -12.28 -6.97
C ALA A 147 9.56 -11.41 -6.10
N TYR A 148 9.68 -10.10 -6.11
CA TYR A 148 8.75 -9.20 -5.42
C TYR A 148 7.34 -9.34 -5.99
N GLY A 149 7.18 -9.28 -7.32
CA GLY A 149 5.90 -9.51 -7.97
C GLY A 149 5.35 -10.94 -7.87
N LEU A 150 6.22 -11.94 -7.64
CA LEU A 150 5.78 -13.32 -7.37
C LEU A 150 5.22 -13.50 -5.94
N ARG A 151 5.72 -12.72 -4.98
CA ARG A 151 5.25 -12.72 -3.59
C ARG A 151 4.02 -11.84 -3.41
N ASP A 152 4.01 -10.70 -4.06
CA ASP A 152 2.93 -9.71 -4.06
C ASP A 152 2.48 -9.44 -5.51
N PRO A 153 1.34 -9.97 -5.95
CA PRO A 153 0.84 -9.76 -7.30
C PRO A 153 0.60 -8.29 -7.66
N ASP A 154 0.29 -7.44 -6.69
CA ASP A 154 0.05 -6.01 -6.91
C ASP A 154 1.37 -5.28 -7.23
N ALA A 155 2.50 -5.76 -6.72
CA ALA A 155 3.83 -5.23 -7.04
C ALA A 155 4.29 -5.51 -8.48
N ASN A 156 3.63 -6.39 -9.23
CA ASN A 156 3.95 -6.64 -10.65
C ASN A 156 3.90 -5.36 -11.50
N VAL A 157 3.07 -4.39 -11.14
CA VAL A 157 2.96 -3.12 -11.84
C VAL A 157 4.27 -2.35 -11.76
N LEU A 158 4.89 -2.31 -10.58
CA LEU A 158 6.19 -1.65 -10.35
C LEU A 158 7.32 -2.36 -11.11
N VAL A 159 7.39 -3.69 -10.99
CA VAL A 159 8.40 -4.48 -11.72
C VAL A 159 8.26 -4.27 -13.24
N TYR A 160 7.03 -4.36 -13.76
CA TYR A 160 6.76 -4.13 -15.17
C TYR A 160 7.16 -2.72 -15.62
N TYR A 161 6.82 -1.71 -14.83
CA TYR A 161 7.18 -0.33 -15.09
C TYR A 161 8.70 -0.17 -15.25
N ASP A 162 9.50 -0.71 -14.32
CA ASP A 162 10.98 -0.60 -14.37
C ASP A 162 11.57 -1.17 -15.65
N TYR A 163 11.17 -2.39 -16.01
CA TYR A 163 11.68 -3.01 -17.23
C TYR A 163 11.24 -2.25 -18.50
N GLN A 164 10.02 -1.68 -18.50
CA GLN A 164 9.55 -0.83 -19.60
C GLN A 164 10.40 0.45 -19.71
N GLN A 165 10.68 1.12 -18.58
CA GLN A 165 11.53 2.31 -18.58
C GLN A 165 12.96 1.96 -19.04
N ALA A 166 13.55 0.92 -18.48
CA ALA A 166 14.87 0.44 -18.89
C ALA A 166 14.92 0.17 -20.41
N GLY A 167 13.92 -0.52 -20.94
CA GLY A 167 13.82 -0.78 -22.38
C GLY A 167 13.75 0.50 -23.21
N LYS A 168 12.96 1.49 -22.80
CA LYS A 168 12.86 2.80 -23.47
C LYS A 168 14.17 3.57 -23.43
N ILE A 169 14.85 3.61 -22.27
CA ILE A 169 16.15 4.27 -22.10
C ILE A 169 17.20 3.61 -23.01
N ILE A 170 17.29 2.30 -22.99
CA ILE A 170 18.28 1.53 -23.76
C ILE A 170 18.09 1.70 -25.28
N ARG A 171 16.84 1.85 -25.76
CA ARG A 171 16.54 2.12 -27.15
C ARG A 171 16.66 3.60 -27.56
N GLY A 172 16.81 4.51 -26.59
CA GLY A 172 16.83 5.96 -26.83
C GLY A 172 15.45 6.57 -27.06
N ASP A 173 14.35 5.86 -26.70
CA ASP A 173 12.97 6.37 -26.78
C ASP A 173 12.73 7.49 -25.75
N ILE A 174 13.47 7.47 -24.65
CA ILE A 174 13.50 8.51 -23.60
C ILE A 174 14.98 8.81 -23.23
N PRO A 175 15.26 10.03 -22.69
CA PRO A 175 16.61 10.42 -22.33
C PRO A 175 17.28 9.43 -21.35
N SER A 176 18.54 9.13 -21.59
CA SER A 176 19.39 8.36 -20.68
C SER A 176 20.14 9.24 -19.66
N THR A 177 20.08 10.56 -19.80
CA THR A 177 20.75 11.49 -18.89
C THR A 177 19.99 11.54 -17.57
N PRO A 178 20.64 11.33 -16.41
CA PRO A 178 20.05 11.53 -15.11
C PRO A 178 19.50 12.95 -14.95
N VAL A 179 18.35 13.09 -14.32
CA VAL A 179 17.76 14.40 -14.02
C VAL A 179 18.56 15.04 -12.89
N VAL A 180 18.91 16.30 -13.05
CA VAL A 180 19.70 17.08 -12.09
C VAL A 180 18.79 18.09 -11.38
N ASP A 181 19.01 18.31 -10.10
CA ASP A 181 18.32 19.35 -9.33
C ASP A 181 18.69 20.74 -9.90
N GLU A 182 17.67 21.45 -10.43
CA GLU A 182 17.84 22.79 -11.01
C GLU A 182 18.09 23.87 -9.93
N CYS A 183 17.74 23.59 -8.66
CA CYS A 183 17.95 24.49 -7.53
C CYS A 183 18.56 23.74 -6.33
N PRO A 184 19.86 23.37 -6.39
CA PRO A 184 20.46 22.55 -5.36
C PRO A 184 20.67 23.27 -4.02
N ASN A 185 20.58 24.62 -4.01
CA ASN A 185 20.74 25.45 -2.81
C ASN A 185 19.46 26.28 -2.57
N PRO A 186 18.35 25.66 -2.16
CA PRO A 186 17.09 26.36 -1.94
C PRO A 186 17.13 27.24 -0.69
N LEU A 187 16.25 28.25 -0.66
CA LEU A 187 16.08 29.16 0.45
C LEU A 187 14.71 29.01 1.06
N TYR A 188 14.64 28.51 2.28
CA TYR A 188 13.39 28.34 3.02
C TYR A 188 13.41 29.16 4.31
N PHE A 189 12.30 29.83 4.60
CA PHE A 189 12.18 30.74 5.73
C PHE A 189 10.86 30.50 6.47
N GLU A 190 10.86 30.83 7.77
CA GLU A 190 9.61 30.89 8.52
C GLU A 190 8.79 32.12 8.05
N ALA A 191 7.48 31.92 7.82
CA ALA A 191 6.60 33.00 7.35
C ALA A 191 6.42 34.07 8.41
N THR A 192 6.73 35.33 8.02
CA THR A 192 6.52 36.54 8.81
C THR A 192 5.88 37.61 7.93
N PRO A 193 5.16 38.61 8.46
CA PRO A 193 4.61 39.67 7.64
C PRO A 193 5.67 40.36 6.75
N HIS A 194 6.88 40.50 7.24
CA HIS A 194 7.97 41.14 6.49
C HIS A 194 8.38 40.35 5.25
N ASN A 195 8.67 39.04 5.38
CA ASN A 195 9.10 38.26 4.22
C ASN A 195 7.93 37.93 3.28
N LEU A 196 6.68 37.87 3.75
CA LEU A 196 5.49 37.78 2.90
C LEU A 196 5.28 39.01 2.02
N GLU A 197 5.56 40.23 2.54
CA GLU A 197 5.52 41.48 1.76
C GLU A 197 6.63 41.57 0.70
N MET A 198 7.74 40.90 0.93
CA MET A 198 8.89 40.83 0.01
C MET A 198 8.75 39.74 -1.04
N GLU A 199 7.82 38.82 -0.87
CA GLU A 199 7.69 37.68 -1.76
C GLU A 199 7.09 38.07 -3.12
N SER A 200 7.66 37.53 -4.17
CA SER A 200 7.10 37.63 -5.52
C SER A 200 5.96 36.61 -5.64
N VAL A 201 4.74 37.09 -5.45
CA VAL A 201 3.56 36.22 -5.53
C VAL A 201 3.18 35.94 -6.97
N GLU A 202 3.05 34.65 -7.26
CA GLU A 202 2.71 34.12 -8.59
C GLU A 202 1.25 33.62 -8.59
N PRO A 203 0.57 33.60 -9.73
CA PRO A 203 -0.82 33.14 -9.84
C PRO A 203 -0.97 31.61 -9.60
N VAL A 204 0.15 30.92 -9.45
CA VAL A 204 0.23 29.48 -9.13
C VAL A 204 1.24 29.30 -8.03
N PHE A 205 0.85 28.65 -6.95
CA PHE A 205 1.77 28.27 -5.88
C PHE A 205 1.43 26.88 -5.32
N ALA A 206 2.42 26.21 -4.73
CA ALA A 206 2.22 24.94 -4.07
C ALA A 206 2.11 25.10 -2.56
N ILE A 207 1.40 24.18 -1.94
CA ILE A 207 1.22 24.08 -0.49
C ILE A 207 1.38 22.62 -0.05
N ASP A 208 1.96 22.40 1.13
CA ASP A 208 2.12 21.10 1.76
C ASP A 208 1.99 21.22 3.27
N VAL A 209 1.30 20.25 3.91
CA VAL A 209 0.93 20.30 5.34
C VAL A 209 1.71 19.28 6.15
N GLU A 210 2.16 19.72 7.33
CA GLU A 210 2.85 18.88 8.31
C GLU A 210 1.96 18.61 9.52
N GLY A 211 1.51 17.37 9.64
CA GLY A 211 0.63 16.97 10.72
C GLY A 211 0.40 15.46 10.79
N PRO A 212 -0.29 14.98 11.84
CA PRO A 212 -0.62 13.58 11.99
C PRO A 212 -1.64 13.14 10.95
N LEU A 213 -1.48 11.91 10.46
CA LEU A 213 -2.40 11.29 9.49
C LEU A 213 -3.73 10.88 10.12
N GLU A 214 -3.72 10.53 11.40
CA GLU A 214 -4.89 10.08 12.14
C GLU A 214 -5.93 11.20 12.28
N PRO A 215 -7.18 10.99 11.83
CA PRO A 215 -8.21 12.02 11.83
C PRO A 215 -8.45 12.67 13.21
N GLU A 216 -8.36 11.87 14.27
CA GLU A 216 -8.58 12.30 15.66
C GLU A 216 -7.48 13.23 16.17
N LEU A 217 -6.28 13.20 15.57
CA LEU A 217 -5.11 13.96 15.95
C LEU A 217 -4.82 15.16 15.05
N ARG A 218 -5.58 15.36 13.97
CA ARG A 218 -5.34 16.44 12.97
C ARG A 218 -5.33 17.84 13.56
N GLY A 219 -5.97 18.06 14.69
CA GLY A 219 -5.84 19.31 15.45
C GLY A 219 -4.44 19.58 16.03
N ASN A 220 -3.54 18.59 16.04
CA ASN A 220 -2.16 18.69 16.52
C ASN A 220 -1.16 18.92 15.39
N TYR A 221 -1.55 19.61 14.33
CA TYR A 221 -0.66 19.95 13.23
C TYR A 221 0.51 20.83 13.66
N TRP A 222 1.65 20.64 12.99
CA TRP A 222 2.84 21.46 13.18
C TRP A 222 2.75 22.78 12.39
N GLY A 223 2.37 22.70 11.12
CA GLY A 223 2.26 23.84 10.23
C GLY A 223 2.07 23.40 8.78
N PHE A 224 2.39 24.29 7.87
CA PHE A 224 2.43 24.03 6.44
C PHE A 224 3.47 24.91 5.75
N SER A 225 3.84 24.56 4.54
CA SER A 225 4.72 25.38 3.71
C SER A 225 4.06 25.81 2.41
N VAL A 226 4.53 26.92 1.87
CA VAL A 226 4.08 27.51 0.60
C VAL A 226 5.27 27.80 -0.28
N CYS A 227 5.20 27.47 -1.56
CA CYS A 227 6.21 27.76 -2.56
C CYS A 227 5.59 28.51 -3.73
N PHE A 228 5.99 29.78 -3.92
CA PHE A 228 5.59 30.59 -5.08
C PHE A 228 6.59 30.44 -6.24
N THR A 229 7.86 30.29 -5.94
CA THR A 229 8.94 30.17 -6.91
C THR A 229 9.84 28.98 -6.57
N PRO A 230 10.17 28.09 -7.52
CA PRO A 230 11.07 26.98 -7.28
C PRO A 230 12.39 27.40 -6.65
N GLY A 231 12.82 26.66 -5.62
CA GLY A 231 14.02 26.97 -4.84
C GLY A 231 13.77 27.94 -3.69
N THR A 232 12.53 28.38 -3.45
CA THR A 232 12.14 29.17 -2.27
C THR A 232 10.97 28.50 -1.56
N GLY A 233 10.74 28.88 -0.30
CA GLY A 233 9.57 28.42 0.44
C GLY A 233 9.37 29.16 1.74
N LEU A 234 8.12 29.40 2.09
CA LEU A 234 7.69 30.04 3.33
C LEU A 234 6.96 29.02 4.19
N VAL A 235 7.43 28.85 5.42
CA VAL A 235 6.89 27.86 6.37
C VAL A 235 6.03 28.57 7.42
N PHE A 236 4.76 28.20 7.48
CA PHE A 236 3.74 28.70 8.39
C PHE A 236 3.65 27.76 9.59
N ARG A 237 4.44 28.00 10.63
CA ARG A 237 4.49 27.14 11.81
C ARG A 237 3.52 27.64 12.89
N ARG A 238 2.67 26.74 13.42
CA ARG A 238 1.65 27.05 14.44
C ARG A 238 2.23 27.75 15.69
N ALA A 239 3.42 27.33 16.11
CA ALA A 239 4.09 27.90 17.28
C ALA A 239 4.72 29.31 17.04
N ASN A 240 4.72 29.80 15.78
CA ASN A 240 5.21 31.13 15.45
C ASN A 240 4.22 32.21 15.91
N GLN A 241 4.72 33.23 16.60
CA GLN A 241 3.90 34.38 17.03
C GLN A 241 3.19 35.14 15.88
N HIS A 242 3.70 35.02 14.66
CA HIS A 242 3.15 35.65 13.46
C HIS A 242 2.18 34.75 12.68
N PHE A 243 1.92 33.54 13.14
CA PHE A 243 1.12 32.55 12.40
C PHE A 243 -0.24 33.10 11.97
N ALA A 244 -1.02 33.66 12.91
CA ALA A 244 -2.35 34.21 12.61
C ALA A 244 -2.31 35.36 11.58
N ALA A 245 -1.34 36.27 11.70
CA ALA A 245 -1.18 37.39 10.74
C ALA A 245 -0.77 36.87 9.36
N SER A 246 0.08 35.85 9.30
CA SER A 246 0.51 35.20 8.05
C SER A 246 -0.64 34.46 7.35
N ILE A 247 -1.52 33.80 8.11
CA ILE A 247 -2.76 33.17 7.57
C ILE A 247 -3.71 34.22 6.99
N GLU A 248 -3.93 35.33 7.68
CA GLU A 248 -4.79 36.41 7.16
C GLU A 248 -4.21 37.05 5.89
N TRP A 249 -2.90 37.25 5.84
CA TRP A 249 -2.23 37.69 4.60
C TRP A 249 -2.49 36.73 3.44
N LEU A 250 -2.29 35.41 3.66
CA LEU A 250 -2.51 34.38 2.62
C LEU A 250 -3.99 34.31 2.21
N ASN A 251 -4.93 34.43 3.15
CA ASN A 251 -6.36 34.52 2.85
C ASN A 251 -6.70 35.69 1.95
N ALA A 252 -6.16 36.90 2.30
CA ALA A 252 -6.36 38.10 1.49
C ALA A 252 -5.75 37.97 0.09
N TYR A 253 -4.59 37.32 -0.03
CA TYR A 253 -3.99 37.00 -1.33
C TYR A 253 -4.85 36.05 -2.16
N ILE A 254 -5.33 34.94 -1.59
CA ILE A 254 -6.20 33.97 -2.27
C ILE A 254 -7.50 34.63 -2.74
N GLU A 255 -8.12 35.42 -1.88
CA GLU A 255 -9.39 36.10 -2.21
C GLU A 255 -9.22 37.14 -3.33
N LYS A 256 -8.13 37.88 -3.32
CA LYS A 256 -7.85 38.94 -4.32
C LYS A 256 -7.40 38.40 -5.66
N SER A 257 -6.56 37.37 -5.67
CA SER A 257 -5.83 36.92 -6.86
C SER A 257 -6.41 35.66 -7.49
N ASP A 258 -7.28 34.93 -6.80
CA ASP A 258 -7.88 33.64 -7.20
C ASP A 258 -6.83 32.69 -7.82
N PRO A 259 -5.72 32.39 -7.10
CA PRO A 259 -4.61 31.63 -7.64
C PRO A 259 -4.95 30.16 -7.80
N LEU A 260 -4.20 29.47 -8.66
CA LEU A 260 -4.20 28.00 -8.69
C LEU A 260 -3.30 27.50 -7.54
N ILE A 261 -3.86 26.69 -6.66
CA ILE A 261 -3.13 26.09 -5.54
C ILE A 261 -2.79 24.64 -5.88
N VAL A 262 -1.52 24.29 -5.80
CA VAL A 262 -1.00 22.98 -6.17
C VAL A 262 -0.70 22.18 -4.92
N TYR A 263 -1.21 20.95 -4.89
CA TYR A 263 -1.05 19.98 -3.83
C TYR A 263 -0.33 18.74 -4.33
N HIS A 264 0.10 17.90 -3.40
CA HIS A 264 0.46 16.52 -3.65
C HIS A 264 -0.28 15.61 -2.67
N ASN A 265 -1.28 14.86 -3.13
CA ASN A 265 -2.16 14.04 -2.29
C ASN A 265 -3.02 14.88 -1.33
N ALA A 266 -3.65 15.92 -1.85
CA ALA A 266 -4.51 16.85 -1.10
C ALA A 266 -5.56 16.17 -0.20
N MET A 267 -6.05 14.99 -0.61
CA MET A 267 -6.99 14.13 0.14
C MET A 267 -6.37 13.45 1.37
N GLY A 268 -5.05 13.52 1.55
CA GLY A 268 -4.36 12.96 2.71
C GLY A 268 -4.77 13.65 4.00
N ILE A 269 -4.22 14.86 4.19
CA ILE A 269 -4.51 15.70 5.36
C ILE A 269 -4.68 17.19 4.99
N ASP A 270 -4.19 17.63 3.82
CA ASP A 270 -3.99 19.04 3.52
C ASP A 270 -5.28 19.84 3.58
N ILE A 271 -6.32 19.41 2.86
CA ILE A 271 -7.57 20.20 2.75
C ILE A 271 -8.19 20.40 4.13
N GLU A 272 -8.35 19.34 4.91
CA GLU A 272 -8.99 19.41 6.22
C GLU A 272 -8.16 20.23 7.22
N VAL A 273 -6.85 20.00 7.27
CA VAL A 273 -5.96 20.67 8.22
C VAL A 273 -5.83 22.15 7.89
N LEU A 274 -5.74 22.54 6.62
CA LEU A 274 -5.72 23.96 6.22
C LEU A 274 -6.99 24.70 6.63
N TRP A 275 -8.16 24.04 6.57
CA TRP A 275 -9.39 24.62 7.12
C TRP A 275 -9.34 24.77 8.64
N LEU A 276 -8.82 23.76 9.35
CA LEU A 276 -8.61 23.86 10.80
C LEU A 276 -7.64 24.98 11.19
N MET A 277 -6.65 25.28 10.33
CA MET A 277 -5.73 26.40 10.48
C MET A 277 -6.36 27.77 10.16
N GLY A 278 -7.54 27.79 9.56
CA GLY A 278 -8.24 29.02 9.18
C GLY A 278 -7.95 29.52 7.77
N LEU A 279 -7.35 28.70 6.90
CA LEU A 279 -7.17 29.04 5.49
C LEU A 279 -8.51 28.83 4.73
N ARG A 280 -8.95 29.87 4.04
CA ARG A 280 -10.25 29.93 3.34
C ARG A 280 -10.06 29.86 1.82
N ASN A 281 -11.07 29.33 1.13
CA ASN A 281 -11.14 29.28 -0.35
C ASN A 281 -9.96 28.58 -1.03
N HIS A 282 -9.14 27.83 -0.29
CA HIS A 282 -7.94 27.16 -0.82
C HIS A 282 -8.27 25.98 -1.76
N THR A 283 -9.51 25.49 -1.76
CA THR A 283 -9.98 24.43 -2.67
C THR A 283 -10.68 24.95 -3.92
N ARG A 284 -10.82 26.26 -4.08
CA ARG A 284 -11.60 26.87 -5.17
C ARG A 284 -10.98 26.59 -6.54
N ARG A 285 -9.67 26.71 -6.64
CA ARG A 285 -8.87 26.36 -7.83
C ARG A 285 -7.68 25.55 -7.37
N MET A 286 -7.78 24.23 -7.54
CA MET A 286 -6.76 23.32 -7.05
C MET A 286 -6.23 22.40 -8.16
N TYR A 287 -4.99 21.99 -8.00
CA TYR A 287 -4.33 20.96 -8.81
C TYR A 287 -3.62 19.99 -7.89
N ASP A 288 -3.68 18.70 -8.19
CA ASP A 288 -3.00 17.67 -7.40
C ASP A 288 -2.01 16.90 -8.30
N THR A 289 -0.74 16.98 -7.96
CA THR A 289 0.33 16.33 -8.73
C THR A 289 0.31 14.81 -8.62
N MET A 290 -0.27 14.23 -7.55
CA MET A 290 -0.48 12.78 -7.46
C MET A 290 -1.56 12.32 -8.45
N VAL A 291 -2.63 13.09 -8.63
CA VAL A 291 -3.65 12.82 -9.66
C VAL A 291 -3.03 12.86 -11.06
N ALA A 292 -2.19 13.84 -11.34
CA ALA A 292 -1.49 13.92 -12.62
C ALA A 292 -0.55 12.72 -12.85
N ALA A 293 0.24 12.34 -11.84
CA ALA A 293 1.10 11.16 -11.91
C ALA A 293 0.29 9.87 -12.14
N TYR A 294 -0.84 9.72 -11.45
CA TYR A 294 -1.75 8.61 -11.63
C TYR A 294 -2.32 8.55 -13.07
N MET A 295 -2.73 9.68 -13.63
CA MET A 295 -3.20 9.74 -15.03
C MET A 295 -2.12 9.33 -16.02
N LEU A 296 -0.89 9.73 -15.80
CA LEU A 296 0.27 9.39 -16.62
C LEU A 296 0.79 7.97 -16.39
N ARG A 297 0.21 7.23 -15.44
CA ARG A 297 0.68 5.90 -15.03
C ARG A 297 2.16 5.90 -14.61
N VAL A 298 2.57 6.95 -13.93
CA VAL A 298 3.90 7.03 -13.32
C VAL A 298 3.86 6.38 -11.94
N GLU A 299 4.81 5.50 -11.67
CA GLU A 299 4.93 4.82 -10.39
C GLU A 299 6.37 4.96 -9.87
N PRO A 300 6.59 5.07 -8.59
CA PRO A 300 5.60 5.28 -7.52
C PRO A 300 5.03 6.70 -7.54
N GLN A 301 3.87 6.91 -6.92
CA GLN A 301 3.15 8.19 -6.95
C GLN A 301 3.49 9.12 -5.78
N GLY A 302 4.34 8.71 -4.85
CA GLY A 302 4.75 9.51 -3.70
C GLY A 302 5.57 10.74 -4.10
N LEU A 303 5.48 11.82 -3.30
CA LEU A 303 6.15 13.10 -3.57
C LEU A 303 7.66 12.95 -3.78
N LYS A 304 8.34 12.29 -2.85
CA LYS A 304 9.81 12.19 -2.83
C LYS A 304 10.35 11.37 -4.01
N PRO A 305 9.81 10.17 -4.32
CA PRO A 305 10.16 9.45 -5.53
C PRO A 305 9.93 10.23 -6.82
N LEU A 306 8.78 10.91 -6.95
CA LEU A 306 8.48 11.73 -8.13
C LEU A 306 9.42 12.93 -8.26
N ALA A 307 9.70 13.63 -7.15
CA ALA A 307 10.62 14.76 -7.12
C ALA A 307 12.05 14.35 -7.53
N ARG A 308 12.54 13.21 -7.03
CA ARG A 308 13.84 12.68 -7.46
C ARG A 308 13.84 12.35 -8.95
N ARG A 309 12.81 11.65 -9.43
CA ARG A 309 12.69 11.19 -10.82
C ARG A 309 12.57 12.32 -11.83
N HIS A 310 11.71 13.30 -11.55
CA HIS A 310 11.37 14.36 -12.51
C HIS A 310 12.11 15.67 -12.28
N CYS A 311 12.60 15.91 -11.07
CA CYS A 311 13.26 17.16 -10.69
C CYS A 311 14.70 16.97 -10.19
N GLY A 312 15.19 15.74 -10.03
CA GLY A 312 16.53 15.45 -9.49
C GLY A 312 16.71 15.80 -8.02
N MET A 313 15.59 16.08 -7.31
CA MET A 313 15.63 16.52 -5.91
C MET A 313 15.88 15.35 -4.97
N GLU A 314 16.90 15.46 -4.13
CA GLU A 314 17.10 14.53 -3.00
C GLU A 314 16.36 15.08 -1.79
N MET A 315 15.44 14.27 -1.25
CA MET A 315 14.57 14.66 -0.15
C MET A 315 14.67 13.64 0.98
N ARG A 316 14.78 14.12 2.21
CA ARG A 316 14.75 13.26 3.41
C ARG A 316 13.32 12.80 3.70
N THR A 317 13.17 11.57 4.18
CA THR A 317 11.89 11.09 4.70
C THR A 317 11.60 11.71 6.08
N TYR A 318 10.35 11.64 6.52
CA TYR A 318 9.97 12.08 7.86
C TYR A 318 10.76 11.31 8.93
N GLU A 319 10.88 10.01 8.76
CA GLU A 319 11.61 9.11 9.64
C GLU A 319 13.10 9.46 9.72
N GLU A 320 13.72 9.87 8.61
CA GLU A 320 15.12 10.32 8.60
C GLU A 320 15.31 11.66 9.32
N VAL A 321 14.30 12.53 9.29
CA VAL A 321 14.37 13.83 9.96
C VAL A 321 14.18 13.72 11.46
N ILE A 322 13.22 12.91 11.92
CA ILE A 322 12.94 12.73 13.34
C ILE A 322 13.73 11.57 13.97
N GLY A 323 14.44 10.76 13.17
CA GLY A 323 14.98 9.45 13.58
C GLY A 323 15.90 9.52 14.79
N ASP A 324 16.83 10.44 14.81
CA ASP A 324 17.78 10.58 15.93
C ASP A 324 17.06 11.00 17.22
N VAL A 325 16.18 11.98 17.13
CA VAL A 325 15.38 12.44 18.28
C VAL A 325 14.44 11.35 18.78
N MET A 326 13.81 10.63 17.86
CA MET A 326 12.97 9.48 18.20
C MET A 326 13.75 8.42 18.93
N ARG A 327 14.95 8.10 18.46
CA ARG A 327 15.86 7.12 19.07
C ARG A 327 16.27 7.55 20.49
N GLU A 328 16.62 8.81 20.68
CA GLU A 328 16.97 9.36 22.01
C GLU A 328 15.79 9.27 22.99
N LYS A 329 14.58 9.61 22.52
CA LYS A 329 13.35 9.47 23.33
C LYS A 329 13.08 8.02 23.72
N HIS A 330 13.19 7.09 22.78
CA HIS A 330 13.01 5.66 23.03
C HIS A 330 14.06 5.12 24.01
N LEU A 331 15.32 5.49 23.84
CA LEU A 331 16.41 5.11 24.72
C LEU A 331 16.17 5.63 26.14
N SER A 332 15.84 6.93 26.27
CA SER A 332 15.50 7.53 27.58
C SER A 332 14.32 6.83 28.26
N TYR A 333 13.31 6.44 27.49
CA TYR A 333 12.16 5.70 28.03
C TYR A 333 12.57 4.32 28.55
N LEU A 334 13.36 3.55 27.78
CA LEU A 334 13.85 2.24 28.16
C LEU A 334 14.75 2.30 29.40
N ILE A 335 15.62 3.31 29.50
CA ILE A 335 16.45 3.56 30.69
C ILE A 335 15.56 3.82 31.89
N LYS A 336 14.55 4.68 31.79
CA LYS A 336 13.60 4.92 32.88
C LYS A 336 12.86 3.66 33.32
N CYS A 337 12.56 2.76 32.40
CA CYS A 337 11.97 1.46 32.71
C CYS A 337 12.96 0.53 33.40
N ALA A 338 14.24 0.55 33.00
CA ALA A 338 15.29 -0.29 33.59
C ALA A 338 15.75 0.23 34.96
N ASP A 339 15.93 1.55 35.13
CA ASP A 339 16.41 2.16 36.38
C ASP A 339 15.37 2.20 37.49
N ARG A 340 14.09 2.09 37.15
CA ARG A 340 13.04 2.03 38.17
C ARG A 340 13.18 0.75 38.98
N VAL A 341 13.89 0.83 40.09
CA VAL A 341 13.83 -0.15 41.20
C VAL A 341 12.40 -0.12 41.71
N TRP A 342 11.58 -1.06 41.25
CA TRP A 342 10.23 -1.22 41.78
C TRP A 342 10.37 -1.62 43.25
N PRO A 343 10.00 -0.75 44.19
CA PRO A 343 10.05 -1.13 45.63
C PRO A 343 9.05 -2.24 45.81
N LYS A 344 9.48 -3.40 46.27
CA LYS A 344 8.74 -4.65 46.56
C LYS A 344 7.56 -4.95 45.63
N PRO A 345 7.32 -6.18 45.23
CA PRO A 345 6.28 -6.50 44.27
C PRO A 345 4.90 -6.10 44.83
N GLU A 346 4.56 -4.82 44.69
CA GLU A 346 3.17 -4.41 44.80
C GLU A 346 2.48 -4.94 43.56
N THR A 347 1.84 -6.08 43.74
CA THR A 347 0.94 -6.70 42.79
C THR A 347 -0.12 -5.66 42.41
N ARG A 348 -0.03 -5.07 41.21
CA ARG A 348 -1.07 -4.17 40.70
C ARG A 348 -2.11 -4.98 39.95
N LEU A 349 -3.39 -4.73 40.28
CA LEU A 349 -4.53 -5.19 39.51
C LEU A 349 -4.57 -4.35 38.21
N ILE A 350 -4.42 -5.01 37.06
CA ILE A 350 -4.61 -4.39 35.75
C ILE A 350 -5.92 -4.95 35.20
N ALA A 351 -6.83 -4.04 34.80
CA ALA A 351 -8.05 -4.41 34.13
C ALA A 351 -7.74 -4.91 32.70
N GLU A 352 -8.14 -6.12 32.38
CA GLU A 352 -8.13 -6.63 31.01
C GLU A 352 -9.40 -6.22 30.26
N ASN A 353 -9.37 -6.19 28.94
CA ASN A 353 -10.52 -5.77 28.09
C ASN A 353 -11.77 -6.69 28.23
N ASP A 354 -11.63 -7.84 28.88
CA ASP A 354 -12.67 -8.80 29.18
C ASP A 354 -13.38 -8.57 30.54
N GLY A 355 -13.02 -7.49 31.24
CA GLY A 355 -13.53 -7.19 32.60
C GLY A 355 -12.88 -7.99 33.72
N THR A 356 -11.85 -8.80 33.44
CA THR A 356 -11.06 -9.51 34.45
C THR A 356 -9.87 -8.63 34.90
N SER A 357 -9.41 -8.86 36.13
CA SER A 357 -8.27 -8.15 36.70
C SER A 357 -7.17 -9.15 37.05
N ARG A 358 -5.95 -8.97 36.51
CA ARG A 358 -4.82 -9.85 36.75
C ARG A 358 -3.77 -9.21 37.65
N LEU A 359 -3.27 -9.98 38.59
CA LEU A 359 -2.16 -9.61 39.47
C LEU A 359 -0.83 -9.67 38.69
N TYR A 360 -0.06 -8.58 38.70
CA TYR A 360 1.12 -8.46 37.87
C TYR A 360 2.40 -8.17 38.65
N ASN A 361 3.52 -8.82 38.27
CA ASN A 361 4.87 -8.61 38.84
C ASN A 361 5.73 -7.83 37.80
N PRO A 362 6.23 -6.62 38.14
CA PRO A 362 7.00 -5.77 37.20
C PRO A 362 8.46 -6.22 36.94
N GLN A 363 9.01 -7.16 37.69
CA GLN A 363 10.41 -7.64 37.48
C GLN A 363 10.70 -8.12 36.03
N PRO A 364 9.79 -8.81 35.31
CA PRO A 364 10.01 -9.17 33.92
C PRO A 364 10.19 -7.98 32.98
N LEU A 365 9.56 -6.83 33.26
CA LEU A 365 9.70 -5.62 32.45
C LEU A 365 11.11 -5.05 32.51
N HIS A 366 11.64 -4.89 33.75
CA HIS A 366 13.00 -4.42 33.97
C HIS A 366 14.03 -5.27 33.20
N ARG A 367 13.99 -6.59 33.33
CA ARG A 367 14.88 -7.50 32.59
C ARG A 367 14.75 -7.41 31.08
N ARG A 368 13.54 -7.16 30.57
CA ARG A 368 13.32 -6.99 29.13
C ARG A 368 13.90 -5.67 28.62
N CYS A 369 13.74 -4.59 29.37
CA CYS A 369 14.33 -3.30 29.02
C CYS A 369 15.86 -3.35 29.07
N GLU A 370 16.44 -4.00 30.10
CA GLU A 370 17.90 -4.23 30.17
C GLU A 370 18.42 -5.03 28.97
N ALA A 371 17.70 -6.08 28.54
CA ALA A 371 18.10 -6.87 27.40
C ALA A 371 18.04 -6.04 26.07
N ILE A 372 17.02 -5.19 25.89
CA ILE A 372 16.93 -4.31 24.71
C ILE A 372 18.06 -3.28 24.74
N LEU A 373 18.39 -2.72 25.92
CA LEU A 373 19.49 -1.77 26.08
C LEU A 373 20.84 -2.43 25.82
N ALA A 374 21.04 -3.68 26.26
CA ALA A 374 22.26 -4.44 25.96
C ALA A 374 22.39 -4.69 24.45
N ASP A 375 21.32 -5.15 23.79
CA ASP A 375 21.30 -5.31 22.33
C ASP A 375 21.66 -4.00 21.59
N TYR A 376 21.19 -2.85 22.10
CA TYR A 376 21.51 -1.53 21.53
C TYR A 376 22.98 -1.11 21.77
N VAL A 377 23.56 -1.47 22.91
CA VAL A 377 25.00 -1.20 23.20
C VAL A 377 25.88 -2.01 22.25
N ASP A 378 25.50 -3.26 21.97
CA ASP A 378 26.22 -4.13 21.06
C ASP A 378 26.03 -3.72 19.58
N ASP A 379 24.83 -3.23 19.22
CA ASP A 379 24.49 -2.73 17.89
C ASP A 379 23.62 -1.46 17.97
N PRO A 380 24.19 -0.27 17.78
CA PRO A 380 23.46 1.01 17.80
C PRO A 380 22.39 1.17 16.71
N THR A 381 22.37 0.28 15.70
CA THR A 381 21.32 0.27 14.67
C THR A 381 20.08 -0.52 15.10
N THR A 382 20.08 -1.10 16.31
CA THR A 382 18.96 -1.89 16.84
C THR A 382 17.63 -1.12 16.73
N ASP A 383 16.63 -1.76 16.14
CA ASP A 383 15.25 -1.24 16.07
C ASP A 383 14.59 -1.31 17.46
N LEU A 384 14.76 -0.24 18.26
CA LEU A 384 14.22 -0.11 19.60
C LEU A 384 12.68 -0.22 19.63
N GLN A 385 12.00 0.37 18.64
CA GLN A 385 10.53 0.34 18.54
C GLN A 385 10.02 -1.08 18.24
N GLY A 386 10.63 -1.76 17.28
CA GLY A 386 10.28 -3.15 16.96
C GLY A 386 10.58 -4.11 18.11
N ARG A 387 11.69 -3.89 18.86
CA ARG A 387 11.99 -4.65 20.07
C ARG A 387 10.96 -4.39 21.16
N TRP A 388 10.56 -3.12 21.39
CA TRP A 388 9.51 -2.74 22.32
C TRP A 388 8.15 -3.36 21.96
N ARG A 389 7.78 -3.36 20.69
CA ARG A 389 6.52 -3.99 20.22
C ARG A 389 6.45 -5.49 20.51
N LYS A 390 7.60 -6.17 20.61
CA LYS A 390 7.70 -7.60 20.98
C LYS A 390 7.64 -7.85 22.49
N VAL A 391 7.68 -6.81 23.33
CA VAL A 391 7.44 -6.92 24.77
C VAL A 391 5.97 -7.27 25.00
N ASP A 392 5.69 -8.14 25.96
CA ASP A 392 4.32 -8.54 26.33
C ASP A 392 3.41 -7.33 26.55
N ARG A 393 2.17 -7.39 26.06
CA ARG A 393 1.21 -6.28 26.11
C ARG A 393 0.98 -5.78 27.53
N VAL A 394 0.86 -6.69 28.51
CA VAL A 394 0.60 -6.33 29.91
C VAL A 394 1.79 -5.59 30.49
N LEU A 395 3.03 -6.01 30.13
CA LEU A 395 4.26 -5.32 30.52
C LEU A 395 4.30 -3.89 29.97
N ARG A 396 3.93 -3.70 28.72
CA ARG A 396 3.86 -2.37 28.10
C ARG A 396 2.83 -1.47 28.79
N GLN A 397 1.64 -1.98 29.09
CA GLN A 397 0.61 -1.24 29.84
C GLN A 397 1.09 -0.85 31.25
N CYS A 398 1.86 -1.70 31.91
CA CYS A 398 2.49 -1.36 33.20
C CYS A 398 3.50 -0.22 33.07
N ALA A 399 4.32 -0.24 32.03
CA ALA A 399 5.28 0.82 31.78
C ALA A 399 4.56 2.16 31.49
N GLU A 400 3.56 2.12 30.62
CA GLU A 400 2.76 3.29 30.26
C GLU A 400 2.03 3.90 31.47
N ALA A 401 1.49 3.06 32.35
CA ALA A 401 0.86 3.50 33.59
C ALA A 401 1.86 4.12 34.60
N ALA A 402 3.11 3.70 34.54
CA ALA A 402 4.14 4.09 35.52
C ALA A 402 4.95 5.33 35.10
N ILE A 403 5.27 5.47 33.81
CA ILE A 403 6.18 6.50 33.27
C ILE A 403 5.60 7.27 32.08
N GLY A 404 4.38 6.96 31.65
CA GLY A 404 3.69 7.55 30.50
C GLY A 404 3.75 6.67 29.26
N PRO A 405 3.05 7.08 28.18
CA PRO A 405 3.00 6.32 26.92
C PRO A 405 4.38 6.23 26.27
N TRP A 406 4.51 5.23 25.37
CA TRP A 406 5.70 5.12 24.52
C TRP A 406 5.91 6.41 23.73
N PRO A 407 7.08 7.06 23.84
CA PRO A 407 7.28 8.40 23.30
C PRO A 407 7.25 8.40 21.78
N GLN A 408 6.69 9.46 21.24
CA GLN A 408 6.74 9.81 19.83
C GLN A 408 7.58 11.08 19.67
N ALA A 409 8.23 11.24 18.53
CA ALA A 409 8.85 12.50 18.13
C ALA A 409 8.02 13.15 17.02
N THR A 410 8.06 14.47 16.99
CA THR A 410 7.42 15.31 15.99
C THR A 410 8.42 16.35 15.48
N LEU A 411 8.06 17.14 14.49
CA LEU A 411 8.90 18.25 14.00
C LEU A 411 9.18 19.32 15.07
N ASP A 412 8.36 19.41 16.13
CA ASP A 412 8.65 20.31 17.26
C ASP A 412 9.87 19.87 18.10
N ASP A 413 10.24 18.61 18.00
CA ASP A 413 11.40 18.05 18.71
C ASP A 413 12.70 18.17 17.92
N VAL A 414 12.63 18.48 16.62
CA VAL A 414 13.76 18.65 15.70
C VAL A 414 14.25 20.10 15.77
N ASP A 415 15.53 20.33 15.47
CA ASP A 415 16.00 21.73 15.34
C ASP A 415 15.21 22.49 14.27
N LEU A 416 14.92 23.75 14.57
CA LEU A 416 14.01 24.56 13.75
C LEU A 416 14.48 24.68 12.29
N THR A 417 15.79 24.77 12.06
CA THR A 417 16.34 24.91 10.71
C THR A 417 16.07 23.66 9.88
N SER A 418 16.32 22.49 10.44
CA SER A 418 16.03 21.20 9.79
C SER A 418 14.54 21.00 9.52
N ALA A 419 13.68 21.37 10.47
CA ALA A 419 12.23 21.30 10.29
C ALA A 419 11.71 22.24 9.18
N ILE A 420 12.24 23.48 9.11
CA ILE A 420 11.91 24.44 8.05
C ILE A 420 12.39 23.93 6.69
N VAL A 421 13.60 23.39 6.61
CA VAL A 421 14.14 22.83 5.36
C VAL A 421 13.32 21.63 4.90
N TYR A 422 12.93 20.75 5.82
CA TYR A 422 12.09 19.60 5.50
C TYR A 422 10.75 20.03 4.90
N SER A 423 9.97 20.85 5.64
CA SER A 423 8.64 21.30 5.21
C SER A 423 8.69 22.16 3.93
N GLY A 424 9.61 23.14 3.86
CA GLY A 424 9.75 24.01 2.69
C GLY A 424 10.12 23.24 1.41
N ARG A 425 10.86 22.12 1.57
CA ARG A 425 11.27 21.29 0.44
C ARG A 425 10.09 20.49 -0.15
N ASP A 426 9.10 20.13 0.63
CA ASP A 426 7.93 19.38 0.18
C ASP A 426 7.02 20.27 -0.70
N SER A 427 6.74 21.53 -0.33
CA SER A 427 6.00 22.46 -1.21
C SER A 427 6.80 22.87 -2.45
N ASP A 428 8.13 23.05 -2.36
CA ASP A 428 8.99 23.34 -3.51
C ASP A 428 8.98 22.17 -4.51
N ALA A 429 9.09 20.92 -4.04
CA ALA A 429 9.00 19.73 -4.86
C ALA A 429 7.64 19.64 -5.57
N THR A 430 6.55 19.93 -4.85
CA THR A 430 5.20 19.93 -5.39
C THR A 430 5.05 20.95 -6.53
N LEU A 431 5.57 22.17 -6.39
CA LEU A 431 5.52 23.18 -7.46
C LEU A 431 6.37 22.76 -8.68
N ARG A 432 7.56 22.21 -8.47
CA ARG A 432 8.42 21.74 -9.56
C ARG A 432 7.77 20.56 -10.29
N LEU A 433 7.16 19.62 -9.56
CA LEU A 433 6.42 18.51 -10.16
C LEU A 433 5.25 19.00 -11.01
N TYR A 434 4.48 19.97 -10.53
CA TYR A 434 3.43 20.59 -11.32
C TYR A 434 3.95 21.10 -12.68
N ARG A 435 5.07 21.86 -12.66
CA ARG A 435 5.70 22.37 -13.87
C ARG A 435 6.19 21.30 -14.84
N LYS A 436 6.56 20.11 -14.34
CA LYS A 436 6.99 18.95 -15.16
C LYS A 436 5.79 18.13 -15.66
N LEU A 437 4.80 17.87 -14.81
CA LEU A 437 3.69 16.96 -15.14
C LEU A 437 2.63 17.59 -16.04
N VAL A 438 2.35 18.90 -15.92
CA VAL A 438 1.35 19.58 -16.77
C VAL A 438 1.65 19.46 -18.27
N PRO A 439 2.88 19.74 -18.75
CA PRO A 439 3.20 19.48 -20.15
C PRO A 439 3.08 18.03 -20.58
N MET A 440 3.34 17.08 -19.66
CA MET A 440 3.21 15.64 -19.93
C MET A 440 1.73 15.24 -20.06
N ILE A 441 0.83 15.77 -19.23
CA ILE A 441 -0.62 15.59 -19.32
C ILE A 441 -1.11 16.10 -20.68
N ALA A 442 -0.67 17.31 -21.11
CA ALA A 442 -1.04 17.88 -22.39
C ALA A 442 -0.52 17.04 -23.59
N ALA A 443 0.74 16.60 -23.54
CA ALA A 443 1.31 15.72 -24.55
C ALA A 443 0.57 14.37 -24.67
N ALA A 444 0.06 13.86 -23.54
CA ALA A 444 -0.74 12.63 -23.47
C ALA A 444 -2.23 12.85 -23.84
N LYS A 445 -2.66 14.10 -24.05
CA LYS A 445 -4.07 14.50 -24.31
C LYS A 445 -5.03 14.05 -23.21
N LEU A 446 -4.63 14.22 -21.95
CA LEU A 446 -5.36 13.79 -20.75
C LEU A 446 -5.94 14.97 -19.94
N GLU A 447 -5.91 16.22 -20.48
CA GLU A 447 -6.29 17.42 -19.76
C GLU A 447 -7.73 17.35 -19.22
N GLU A 448 -8.70 17.01 -20.09
CA GLU A 448 -10.13 16.92 -19.71
C GLU A 448 -10.33 15.83 -18.65
N ARG A 449 -9.65 14.69 -18.78
CA ARG A 449 -9.77 13.59 -17.82
C ARG A 449 -9.12 13.96 -16.50
N CYS A 450 -7.95 14.58 -16.51
CA CYS A 450 -7.26 15.04 -15.31
C CYS A 450 -8.12 16.09 -14.59
N GLN A 451 -8.70 17.04 -15.31
CA GLN A 451 -9.57 18.07 -14.73
C GLN A 451 -10.79 17.45 -14.03
N LEU A 452 -11.44 16.45 -14.65
CA LEU A 452 -12.57 15.75 -14.05
C LEU A 452 -12.19 15.11 -12.70
N ASP A 453 -11.01 14.47 -12.62
CA ASP A 453 -10.55 13.85 -11.38
C ASP A 453 -10.12 14.89 -10.33
N LEU A 454 -9.67 16.07 -10.74
CA LEU A 454 -9.40 17.21 -9.84
C LEU A 454 -10.71 17.81 -9.30
N ASP A 455 -11.71 17.99 -10.16
CA ASP A 455 -13.01 18.60 -9.78
C ASP A 455 -13.77 17.76 -8.76
N ILE A 456 -13.53 16.45 -8.70
CA ILE A 456 -14.17 15.57 -7.72
C ILE A 456 -13.51 15.63 -6.33
N LEU A 457 -12.26 16.06 -6.19
CA LEU A 457 -11.54 16.04 -4.92
C LEU A 457 -12.24 16.79 -3.79
N PRO A 458 -12.77 18.01 -3.97
CA PRO A 458 -13.50 18.71 -2.92
C PRO A 458 -14.77 17.96 -2.46
N ILE A 459 -15.43 17.25 -3.40
CA ILE A 459 -16.62 16.43 -3.09
C ILE A 459 -16.22 15.21 -2.26
N LEU A 460 -15.12 14.55 -2.63
CA LEU A 460 -14.60 13.40 -1.90
C LEU A 460 -14.15 13.81 -0.48
N GLU A 461 -13.57 15.01 -0.34
CA GLU A 461 -13.20 15.53 0.97
C GLU A 461 -14.42 15.82 1.84
N GLU A 462 -15.47 16.42 1.30
CA GLU A 462 -16.72 16.61 2.02
C GLU A 462 -17.33 15.27 2.48
N MET A 463 -17.26 14.23 1.62
CA MET A 463 -17.68 12.87 1.97
C MET A 463 -16.82 12.28 3.10
N GLN A 464 -15.49 12.46 3.02
CA GLN A 464 -14.52 11.96 4.00
C GLN A 464 -14.72 12.65 5.36
N SER A 465 -14.83 13.97 5.38
CA SER A 465 -15.02 14.78 6.59
C SER A 465 -16.38 14.55 7.25
N THR A 466 -17.43 14.34 6.46
CA THR A 466 -18.79 14.03 6.96
C THR A 466 -18.83 12.63 7.59
N GLY A 467 -18.30 11.62 6.92
CA GLY A 467 -18.32 10.23 7.37
C GLY A 467 -19.70 9.60 7.38
N PHE A 468 -19.80 8.38 7.92
CA PHE A 468 -21.06 7.64 8.11
C PHE A 468 -21.38 7.48 9.60
N ILE A 469 -22.58 7.84 10.03
CA ILE A 469 -22.98 7.70 11.43
C ILE A 469 -23.15 6.20 11.78
N ALA A 470 -22.39 5.75 12.77
CA ALA A 470 -22.47 4.40 13.33
C ALA A 470 -23.12 4.39 14.72
N ASP A 471 -23.93 3.37 14.98
CA ASP A 471 -24.53 3.11 16.30
C ASP A 471 -23.61 2.21 17.12
N ARG A 472 -22.97 2.79 18.17
CA ARG A 472 -22.08 2.07 19.07
C ARG A 472 -22.74 0.84 19.69
N LYS A 473 -23.94 1.00 20.24
CA LYS A 473 -24.67 -0.10 20.91
C LYS A 473 -24.99 -1.24 19.95
N TYR A 474 -25.25 -0.92 18.70
CA TYR A 474 -25.45 -1.94 17.69
C TYR A 474 -24.16 -2.74 17.42
N PHE A 475 -23.03 -2.05 17.24
CA PHE A 475 -21.75 -2.72 16.97
C PHE A 475 -21.24 -3.51 18.18
N GLU A 476 -21.47 -3.05 19.42
CA GLU A 476 -21.21 -3.84 20.65
C GLU A 476 -21.98 -5.18 20.64
N ARG A 477 -23.29 -5.13 20.36
CA ARG A 477 -24.10 -6.34 20.22
C ARG A 477 -23.66 -7.22 19.07
N LEU A 478 -23.25 -6.64 17.94
CA LEU A 478 -22.77 -7.37 16.79
C LEU A 478 -21.44 -8.09 17.11
N SER A 479 -20.48 -7.41 17.72
CA SER A 479 -19.20 -7.98 18.14
C SER A 479 -19.41 -9.14 19.12
N ALA A 480 -20.24 -8.95 20.15
CA ALA A 480 -20.57 -10.01 21.10
C ALA A 480 -21.24 -11.22 20.41
N LYS A 481 -22.23 -10.99 19.54
CA LYS A 481 -22.89 -12.06 18.77
C LYS A 481 -21.89 -12.85 17.90
N MET A 482 -20.96 -12.16 17.25
CA MET A 482 -19.93 -12.83 16.44
C MET A 482 -19.00 -13.66 17.31
N TRP A 483 -18.59 -13.12 18.46
CA TRP A 483 -17.76 -13.83 19.44
C TRP A 483 -18.43 -15.12 19.93
N ASP A 484 -19.69 -15.03 20.38
CA ASP A 484 -20.45 -16.19 20.87
C ASP A 484 -20.53 -17.29 19.80
N ARG A 485 -20.77 -16.90 18.56
CA ARG A 485 -20.84 -17.81 17.44
C ARG A 485 -19.48 -18.45 17.11
N MET A 486 -18.40 -17.68 17.18
CA MET A 486 -17.05 -18.20 17.02
C MET A 486 -16.69 -19.20 18.12
N MET A 487 -17.07 -18.92 19.37
CA MET A 487 -16.84 -19.85 20.50
C MET A 487 -17.63 -21.16 20.32
N GLU A 488 -18.89 -21.08 19.95
CA GLU A 488 -19.73 -22.26 19.65
C GLU A 488 -19.11 -23.15 18.56
N ILE A 489 -18.71 -22.54 17.42
CA ILE A 489 -18.10 -23.24 16.30
C ILE A 489 -16.72 -23.78 16.70
N GLY A 490 -15.91 -23.01 17.42
CA GLY A 490 -14.58 -23.43 17.89
C GLY A 490 -14.66 -24.64 18.83
N HIS A 491 -15.58 -24.66 19.77
CA HIS A 491 -15.88 -25.82 20.63
C HIS A 491 -16.30 -27.05 19.81
N ARG A 492 -17.19 -26.85 18.82
CA ARG A 492 -17.62 -27.93 17.93
C ARG A 492 -16.48 -28.51 17.13
N ILE A 493 -15.58 -27.67 16.61
CA ILE A 493 -14.38 -28.11 15.87
C ILE A 493 -13.47 -28.92 16.78
N SER A 494 -13.14 -28.42 17.97
CA SER A 494 -12.28 -29.12 18.95
C SER A 494 -12.86 -30.48 19.33
N HIS A 495 -14.14 -30.53 19.70
CA HIS A 495 -14.81 -31.74 20.12
C HIS A 495 -14.96 -32.77 18.97
N LYS A 496 -15.52 -32.33 17.82
CA LYS A 496 -15.89 -33.26 16.74
C LYS A 496 -14.71 -33.69 15.87
N TYR A 497 -13.69 -32.84 15.73
CA TYR A 497 -12.65 -33.04 14.71
C TYR A 497 -11.22 -33.06 15.25
N ASN A 498 -10.98 -32.69 16.52
CA ASN A 498 -9.64 -32.59 17.13
C ASN A 498 -9.51 -33.31 18.50
N ASN A 499 -10.35 -34.31 18.76
CA ASN A 499 -10.33 -35.14 19.99
C ASN A 499 -10.29 -34.31 21.28
N ASP A 500 -11.12 -33.28 21.37
CA ASP A 500 -11.21 -32.33 22.49
C ASP A 500 -9.92 -31.52 22.77
N LEU A 501 -8.93 -31.60 21.89
CA LEU A 501 -7.75 -30.76 21.98
C LEU A 501 -8.03 -29.35 21.47
N PRO A 502 -7.40 -28.29 22.04
CA PRO A 502 -7.54 -26.95 21.57
C PRO A 502 -7.19 -26.82 20.07
N PHE A 503 -8.07 -26.16 19.32
CA PHE A 503 -7.87 -25.93 17.90
C PHE A 503 -8.13 -24.44 17.57
N ASN A 504 -7.22 -23.83 16.82
CA ASN A 504 -7.40 -22.47 16.35
C ASN A 504 -7.78 -22.45 14.86
N PRO A 505 -9.06 -22.21 14.50
CA PRO A 505 -9.51 -22.17 13.11
C PRO A 505 -8.89 -21.03 12.29
N GLY A 506 -8.34 -20.01 12.94
CA GLY A 506 -7.58 -18.93 12.32
C GLY A 506 -6.16 -19.34 11.89
N SER A 507 -5.59 -20.37 12.51
CA SER A 507 -4.23 -20.85 12.25
C SER A 507 -4.12 -21.60 10.93
N ALA A 508 -3.47 -21.01 9.92
CA ALA A 508 -3.26 -21.67 8.62
C ALA A 508 -2.51 -23.01 8.74
N PRO A 509 -1.44 -23.14 9.56
CA PRO A 509 -0.77 -24.44 9.76
C PRO A 509 -1.69 -25.52 10.36
N GLN A 510 -2.48 -25.20 11.39
CA GLN A 510 -3.40 -26.17 12.02
C GLN A 510 -4.49 -26.62 11.05
N VAL A 511 -5.09 -25.66 10.31
CA VAL A 511 -6.12 -25.97 9.30
C VAL A 511 -5.54 -26.79 8.16
N SER A 512 -4.32 -26.48 7.68
CA SER A 512 -3.64 -27.26 6.65
C SER A 512 -3.37 -28.69 7.10
N ALA A 513 -2.92 -28.89 8.35
CA ALA A 513 -2.68 -30.20 8.93
C ALA A 513 -3.98 -31.01 9.05
N LEU A 514 -5.08 -30.40 9.53
CA LEU A 514 -6.39 -31.04 9.61
C LEU A 514 -6.90 -31.45 8.22
N ALA A 515 -6.84 -30.55 7.23
CA ALA A 515 -7.25 -30.82 5.86
C ALA A 515 -6.43 -31.97 5.21
N ALA A 516 -5.13 -32.02 5.49
CA ALA A 516 -4.25 -33.09 5.04
C ALA A 516 -4.60 -34.44 5.69
N ALA A 517 -4.87 -34.47 7.01
CA ALA A 517 -5.29 -35.66 7.74
C ALA A 517 -6.61 -36.24 7.22
N ARG A 518 -7.53 -35.37 6.75
CA ARG A 518 -8.82 -35.76 6.16
C ARG A 518 -8.72 -36.20 4.69
N ARG A 519 -7.52 -36.17 4.08
CA ARG A 519 -7.22 -36.65 2.71
C ARG A 519 -8.17 -36.08 1.65
N LEU A 520 -8.48 -34.78 1.72
CA LEU A 520 -9.43 -34.15 0.81
C LEU A 520 -8.87 -34.12 -0.62
N LYS A 521 -9.61 -34.75 -1.56
CA LYS A 521 -9.21 -34.81 -2.97
C LYS A 521 -9.37 -33.46 -3.64
N GLY A 522 -8.42 -33.08 -4.51
CA GLY A 522 -8.48 -31.80 -5.23
C GLY A 522 -8.07 -30.56 -4.42
N ALA A 523 -7.63 -30.73 -3.17
CA ALA A 523 -7.11 -29.60 -2.38
C ALA A 523 -5.87 -29.00 -3.03
N LYS A 524 -5.92 -27.69 -3.32
CA LYS A 524 -4.75 -26.94 -3.82
C LYS A 524 -3.64 -26.96 -2.76
N ARG A 525 -2.38 -27.03 -3.22
CA ARG A 525 -1.22 -27.00 -2.33
C ARG A 525 -0.40 -25.75 -2.56
N THR A 526 0.24 -25.26 -1.51
CA THR A 526 1.23 -24.18 -1.56
C THR A 526 2.53 -24.66 -2.21
N SER A 527 3.44 -23.77 -2.53
CA SER A 527 4.80 -24.10 -3.01
C SER A 527 5.58 -24.99 -2.03
N THR A 528 5.26 -24.91 -0.72
CA THR A 528 5.85 -25.76 0.34
C THR A 528 5.15 -27.10 0.52
N GLY A 529 4.18 -27.44 -0.34
CA GLY A 529 3.45 -28.73 -0.32
C GLY A 529 2.31 -28.81 0.70
N LEU A 530 2.07 -27.77 1.49
CA LEU A 530 0.96 -27.71 2.43
C LEU A 530 -0.39 -27.47 1.72
N VAL A 531 -1.49 -27.91 2.32
CA VAL A 531 -2.83 -27.60 1.80
C VAL A 531 -3.07 -26.10 1.90
N SER A 532 -3.45 -25.47 0.81
CA SER A 532 -3.76 -24.04 0.77
C SER A 532 -5.02 -23.75 1.58
N THR A 533 -4.93 -22.78 2.48
CA THR A 533 -6.04 -22.27 3.30
C THR A 533 -6.51 -20.88 2.88
N SER A 534 -6.18 -20.46 1.65
CA SER A 534 -6.70 -19.23 1.05
C SER A 534 -8.22 -19.28 0.94
N LYS A 535 -8.86 -18.11 0.87
CA LYS A 535 -10.33 -18.01 0.77
C LYS A 535 -10.89 -18.89 -0.36
N VAL A 536 -10.32 -18.78 -1.56
CA VAL A 536 -10.74 -19.57 -2.74
C VAL A 536 -10.59 -21.08 -2.49
N SER A 537 -9.47 -21.49 -1.87
CA SER A 537 -9.27 -22.91 -1.53
C SER A 537 -10.26 -23.39 -0.48
N MET A 538 -10.54 -22.58 0.53
CA MET A 538 -11.50 -22.90 1.59
C MET A 538 -12.95 -22.92 1.08
N GLU A 539 -13.33 -22.05 0.14
CA GLU A 539 -14.64 -22.10 -0.53
C GLU A 539 -14.85 -23.42 -1.29
N HIS A 540 -13.81 -23.96 -1.89
CA HIS A 540 -13.86 -25.27 -2.52
C HIS A 540 -13.92 -26.41 -1.47
N LEU A 541 -13.10 -26.35 -0.43
CA LEU A 541 -13.00 -27.40 0.59
C LEU A 541 -14.26 -27.51 1.46
N ARG A 542 -14.96 -26.39 1.74
CA ARG A 542 -16.19 -26.38 2.54
C ARG A 542 -17.32 -27.23 1.95
N SER A 543 -17.39 -27.34 0.62
CA SER A 543 -18.40 -28.16 -0.05
C SER A 543 -18.12 -29.68 0.04
N MET A 544 -16.92 -30.06 0.50
CA MET A 544 -16.45 -31.43 0.54
C MET A 544 -16.39 -32.03 1.96
N ASP A 545 -16.34 -31.17 2.97
CA ASP A 545 -16.06 -31.61 4.34
C ASP A 545 -16.62 -30.64 5.39
N ASP A 546 -17.40 -31.19 6.33
CA ASP A 546 -18.06 -30.43 7.40
C ASP A 546 -17.08 -29.63 8.28
N ALA A 547 -15.87 -30.18 8.55
CA ALA A 547 -14.89 -29.48 9.34
C ALA A 547 -14.36 -28.25 8.60
N MET A 548 -14.20 -28.33 7.29
CA MET A 548 -13.78 -27.21 6.45
C MET A 548 -14.89 -26.16 6.34
N ASP A 549 -16.16 -26.56 6.33
CA ASP A 549 -17.29 -25.62 6.37
C ASP A 549 -17.39 -24.91 7.72
N ASP A 550 -17.24 -25.62 8.82
CA ASP A 550 -17.17 -25.02 10.16
C ASP A 550 -16.01 -24.02 10.28
N ILE A 551 -14.82 -24.37 9.80
CA ILE A 551 -13.65 -23.47 9.80
C ILE A 551 -13.89 -22.25 8.92
N PHE A 552 -14.44 -22.44 7.72
CA PHE A 552 -14.76 -21.32 6.83
C PHE A 552 -15.78 -20.37 7.50
N THR A 553 -16.84 -20.92 8.07
CA THR A 553 -17.87 -20.15 8.77
C THR A 553 -17.31 -19.41 9.97
N TRP A 554 -16.44 -20.02 10.75
CA TRP A 554 -15.74 -19.37 11.86
C TRP A 554 -14.92 -18.16 11.39
N ARG A 555 -14.16 -18.32 10.30
CA ARG A 555 -13.35 -17.23 9.70
C ARG A 555 -14.20 -16.08 9.16
N GLU A 556 -15.37 -16.36 8.60
CA GLU A 556 -16.31 -15.33 8.17
C GLU A 556 -16.81 -14.51 9.38
N HIS A 557 -17.15 -15.16 10.50
CA HIS A 557 -17.56 -14.48 11.73
C HIS A 557 -16.40 -13.68 12.33
N GLN A 558 -15.19 -14.26 12.35
CA GLN A 558 -13.97 -13.56 12.79
C GLN A 558 -13.74 -12.28 11.96
N LYS A 559 -13.83 -12.38 10.64
CA LYS A 559 -13.67 -11.21 9.76
C LYS A 559 -14.69 -10.12 10.07
N VAL A 560 -15.96 -10.48 10.29
CA VAL A 560 -17.00 -9.49 10.63
C VAL A 560 -16.72 -8.85 11.99
N LYS A 561 -16.29 -9.63 12.96
CA LYS A 561 -15.92 -9.12 14.27
C LYS A 561 -14.69 -8.20 14.20
N ASP A 562 -13.57 -8.73 13.76
CA ASP A 562 -12.28 -8.05 13.90
C ASP A 562 -12.11 -6.91 12.87
N SER A 563 -12.50 -7.14 11.59
CA SER A 563 -12.27 -6.16 10.52
C SER A 563 -13.35 -5.10 10.40
N TYR A 564 -14.54 -5.32 11.00
CA TYR A 564 -15.62 -4.35 10.93
C TYR A 564 -16.12 -3.93 12.30
N ALA A 565 -16.69 -4.85 13.12
CA ALA A 565 -17.35 -4.45 14.36
C ALA A 565 -16.38 -3.81 15.35
N ASP A 566 -15.26 -4.48 15.65
CA ASP A 566 -14.27 -3.98 16.61
C ASP A 566 -13.52 -2.76 16.05
N THR A 567 -13.14 -2.78 14.77
CA THR A 567 -12.50 -1.64 14.10
C THR A 567 -13.36 -0.37 14.13
N ILE A 568 -14.69 -0.51 14.01
CA ILE A 568 -15.62 0.61 14.12
C ILE A 568 -15.76 1.04 15.59
N LEU A 569 -15.88 0.09 16.51
CA LEU A 569 -16.00 0.38 17.96
C LEU A 569 -14.79 1.13 18.50
N ASP A 570 -13.58 0.75 18.07
CA ASP A 570 -12.34 1.40 18.49
C ASP A 570 -12.26 2.88 18.09
N ARG A 571 -13.05 3.28 17.09
CA ARG A 571 -13.13 4.68 16.60
C ARG A 571 -14.23 5.50 17.24
N ILE A 572 -15.19 4.87 17.94
CA ILE A 572 -16.27 5.56 18.59
C ILE A 572 -15.89 5.81 20.07
N PRO A 573 -15.84 7.08 20.55
CA PRO A 573 -15.62 7.37 21.96
C PRO A 573 -16.64 6.64 22.85
N VAL A 574 -16.18 6.14 24.01
CA VAL A 574 -16.99 5.27 24.88
C VAL A 574 -18.27 5.93 25.38
N ASP A 575 -18.25 7.24 25.52
CA ASP A 575 -19.38 8.08 25.97
C ASP A 575 -20.34 8.47 24.85
N MET A 576 -20.02 8.16 23.58
CA MET A 576 -20.82 8.48 22.42
C MET A 576 -21.70 7.30 21.99
N GLY A 577 -23.00 7.54 21.77
CA GLY A 577 -23.93 6.52 21.25
C GLY A 577 -23.94 6.43 19.73
N LEU A 578 -23.97 7.58 19.06
CA LEU A 578 -23.88 7.74 17.60
C LEU A 578 -22.62 8.55 17.28
N TYR A 579 -21.86 8.09 16.29
CA TYR A 579 -20.60 8.75 15.94
C TYR A 579 -20.29 8.63 14.44
N PRO A 580 -19.81 9.70 13.77
CA PRO A 580 -19.42 9.64 12.36
C PRO A 580 -18.11 8.86 12.21
N ILE A 581 -18.18 7.73 11.52
CA ILE A 581 -16.99 6.98 11.11
C ILE A 581 -16.48 7.58 9.81
N ARG A 582 -15.31 8.15 9.89
CA ARG A 582 -14.56 8.68 8.75
C ARG A 582 -13.60 7.63 8.22
N CYS A 583 -13.39 7.62 6.93
CA CYS A 583 -12.41 6.74 6.28
C CYS A 583 -11.55 7.56 5.32
N THR A 584 -10.34 7.14 5.08
CA THR A 584 -9.50 7.75 4.04
C THR A 584 -10.02 7.35 2.67
N ILE A 585 -10.44 8.31 1.85
CA ILE A 585 -10.89 8.09 0.47
C ILE A 585 -9.68 8.26 -0.48
N ARG A 586 -9.47 7.30 -1.37
CA ARG A 586 -8.34 7.28 -2.31
C ARG A 586 -8.85 7.18 -3.75
N SER A 587 -8.61 8.19 -4.55
CA SER A 587 -8.98 8.25 -5.97
C SER A 587 -7.89 7.75 -6.92
N THR A 588 -6.63 7.66 -6.46
CA THR A 588 -5.45 7.34 -7.27
C THR A 588 -4.89 5.93 -7.04
N ARG A 589 -5.54 5.09 -6.21
CA ARG A 589 -5.00 3.78 -5.82
C ARG A 589 -5.32 2.65 -6.80
N VAL A 590 -6.51 2.67 -7.40
CA VAL A 590 -7.03 1.55 -8.20
C VAL A 590 -6.81 1.81 -9.68
N THR A 591 -6.12 0.92 -10.37
CA THR A 591 -5.78 1.05 -11.81
C THR A 591 -6.98 1.23 -12.74
N SER A 592 -8.17 0.81 -12.32
CA SER A 592 -9.42 0.99 -13.07
C SER A 592 -10.09 2.36 -12.90
N GLY A 593 -9.53 3.27 -12.09
CA GLY A 593 -10.14 4.57 -11.76
C GLY A 593 -11.27 4.49 -10.73
N ARG A 594 -11.46 3.35 -10.06
CA ARG A 594 -12.44 3.23 -8.96
C ARG A 594 -11.91 3.89 -7.70
N ILE A 595 -12.80 4.53 -6.94
CA ILE A 595 -12.49 5.03 -5.61
C ILE A 595 -12.33 3.84 -4.66
N SER A 596 -11.34 3.90 -3.80
CA SER A 596 -11.13 2.95 -2.70
C SER A 596 -11.12 3.67 -1.35
N THR A 597 -11.39 2.94 -0.28
CA THR A 597 -11.35 3.47 1.09
C THR A 597 -10.42 2.66 1.97
N ALA A 598 -9.82 3.30 2.95
CA ALA A 598 -9.00 2.68 3.98
C ALA A 598 -9.32 3.27 5.35
N GLU A 599 -9.05 2.55 6.39
CA GLU A 599 -9.07 2.99 7.79
C GLU A 599 -10.37 3.63 8.27
N PRO A 600 -11.52 2.93 8.23
CA PRO A 600 -11.72 1.55 7.79
C PRO A 600 -12.09 1.45 6.30
N ASN A 601 -11.97 0.25 5.70
CA ASN A 601 -12.38 0.04 4.31
C ASN A 601 -13.92 -0.11 4.22
N LEU A 602 -14.63 1.00 4.13
CA LEU A 602 -16.09 1.04 4.05
C LEU A 602 -16.63 0.56 2.69
N VAL A 603 -15.92 0.82 1.59
CA VAL A 603 -16.30 0.35 0.24
C VAL A 603 -16.20 -1.18 0.12
N GLY A 604 -15.27 -1.78 0.85
CA GLY A 604 -15.08 -3.23 0.89
C GLY A 604 -16.09 -4.03 1.73
N MET A 605 -17.08 -3.38 2.34
CA MET A 605 -18.08 -4.09 3.16
C MET A 605 -18.93 -5.05 2.31
N PRO A 606 -19.10 -6.31 2.74
CA PRO A 606 -19.88 -7.29 2.00
C PRO A 606 -21.36 -6.84 1.86
N VAL A 607 -21.92 -7.01 0.67
CA VAL A 607 -23.32 -6.63 0.38
C VAL A 607 -24.22 -7.81 0.09
N ALA A 608 -23.65 -8.94 -0.30
CA ALA A 608 -24.40 -10.10 -0.79
C ALA A 608 -24.66 -11.17 0.28
N THR A 609 -24.06 -11.03 1.47
CA THR A 609 -24.16 -12.02 2.55
C THR A 609 -24.99 -11.47 3.72
N GLU A 610 -25.63 -12.36 4.46
CA GLU A 610 -26.36 -12.00 5.68
C GLU A 610 -25.46 -11.28 6.69
N LEU A 611 -24.23 -11.79 6.88
CA LEU A 611 -23.22 -11.17 7.74
C LEU A 611 -22.84 -9.75 7.28
N GLY A 612 -22.74 -9.53 5.99
CA GLY A 612 -22.48 -8.20 5.43
C GLY A 612 -23.62 -7.23 5.66
N LEU A 613 -24.86 -7.69 5.54
CA LEU A 613 -26.03 -6.88 5.87
C LEU A 613 -26.07 -6.52 7.36
N MET A 614 -25.65 -7.44 8.26
CA MET A 614 -25.53 -7.12 9.68
C MET A 614 -24.56 -5.97 9.94
N VAL A 615 -23.41 -5.93 9.26
CA VAL A 615 -22.47 -4.80 9.40
C VAL A 615 -23.12 -3.50 8.93
N ARG A 616 -23.77 -3.51 7.78
CA ARG A 616 -24.42 -2.32 7.21
C ARG A 616 -25.54 -1.75 8.07
N ASN A 617 -26.29 -2.61 8.73
CA ASN A 617 -27.39 -2.19 9.61
C ASN A 617 -26.92 -1.40 10.85
N GLY A 618 -25.62 -1.40 11.14
CA GLY A 618 -25.03 -0.57 12.20
C GLY A 618 -24.80 0.88 11.80
N PHE A 619 -24.93 1.21 10.52
CA PHE A 619 -24.88 2.59 10.03
C PHE A 619 -26.29 3.14 9.88
N VAL A 620 -26.51 4.31 10.45
CA VAL A 620 -27.84 4.91 10.58
C VAL A 620 -27.85 6.34 10.05
N ALA A 621 -29.04 6.82 9.68
CA ALA A 621 -29.22 8.23 9.39
C ALA A 621 -29.32 9.03 10.70
N PRO A 622 -28.81 10.28 10.75
CA PRO A 622 -29.11 11.19 11.85
C PRO A 622 -30.60 11.44 11.98
N GLU A 623 -31.05 11.93 13.14
CA GLU A 623 -32.45 12.28 13.35
C GLU A 623 -32.92 13.31 12.31
N GLY A 624 -34.06 13.05 11.70
CA GLY A 624 -34.63 13.89 10.63
C GLY A 624 -34.09 13.61 9.22
N TYR A 625 -33.16 12.64 9.06
CA TYR A 625 -32.61 12.27 7.79
C TYR A 625 -32.94 10.82 7.40
N LEU A 626 -32.75 10.50 6.13
CA LEU A 626 -32.86 9.14 5.58
C LEU A 626 -31.59 8.77 4.84
N LEU A 627 -31.19 7.50 4.90
CA LEU A 627 -30.15 6.97 4.03
C LEU A 627 -30.73 6.67 2.65
N GLY A 628 -30.20 7.32 1.62
CA GLY A 628 -30.50 7.02 0.23
C GLY A 628 -29.40 6.11 -0.36
N SER A 629 -29.79 5.22 -1.28
CA SER A 629 -28.86 4.41 -2.07
C SER A 629 -29.20 4.53 -3.54
N GLY A 630 -28.22 4.91 -4.37
CA GLY A 630 -28.34 4.98 -5.82
C GLY A 630 -27.26 4.12 -6.47
N ASP A 631 -27.62 3.30 -7.47
CA ASP A 631 -26.70 2.49 -8.24
C ASP A 631 -27.07 2.53 -9.73
N SER A 632 -26.05 2.69 -10.59
CA SER A 632 -26.22 2.68 -12.03
C SER A 632 -26.33 1.25 -12.55
N SER A 633 -27.52 0.82 -12.96
CA SER A 633 -27.77 -0.53 -13.45
C SER A 633 -26.81 -0.88 -14.60
N GLN A 634 -25.96 -1.91 -14.38
CA GLN A 634 -25.09 -2.52 -15.38
C GLN A 634 -24.20 -1.51 -16.13
N ILE A 635 -23.67 -0.48 -15.45
CA ILE A 635 -22.95 0.63 -16.08
C ILE A 635 -21.80 0.17 -16.99
N GLU A 636 -21.01 -0.81 -16.58
CA GLU A 636 -19.86 -1.31 -17.35
C GLU A 636 -20.32 -1.95 -18.67
N MET A 637 -21.42 -2.73 -18.64
CA MET A 637 -21.98 -3.34 -19.85
C MET A 637 -22.61 -2.29 -20.79
N ARG A 638 -23.17 -1.19 -20.22
CA ARG A 638 -23.68 -0.07 -21.01
C ARG A 638 -22.56 0.70 -21.70
N VAL A 639 -21.45 0.94 -20.97
CA VAL A 639 -20.25 1.56 -21.54
C VAL A 639 -19.67 0.68 -22.64
N MET A 640 -19.60 -0.65 -22.43
CA MET A 640 -19.16 -1.58 -23.47
C MET A 640 -20.07 -1.52 -24.70
N ALA A 641 -21.39 -1.55 -24.51
CA ALA A 641 -22.35 -1.43 -25.62
C ALA A 641 -22.16 -0.12 -26.41
N HIS A 642 -21.89 0.98 -25.70
CA HIS A 642 -21.62 2.27 -26.32
C HIS A 642 -20.32 2.27 -27.12
N LEU A 643 -19.23 1.79 -26.54
CA LEU A 643 -17.90 1.78 -27.18
C LEU A 643 -17.81 0.80 -28.34
N SER A 644 -18.39 -0.40 -28.20
CA SER A 644 -18.38 -1.42 -29.27
C SER A 644 -19.41 -1.16 -30.36
N ALA A 645 -20.43 -0.34 -30.07
CA ALA A 645 -21.59 -0.15 -30.89
C ALA A 645 -22.30 -1.46 -31.32
N ASP A 646 -22.17 -2.53 -30.45
CA ASP A 646 -22.79 -3.82 -30.73
C ASP A 646 -24.32 -3.70 -30.84
N PRO A 647 -24.92 -4.09 -32.00
CA PRO A 647 -26.35 -3.85 -32.26
C PRO A 647 -27.26 -4.57 -31.26
N LEU A 648 -26.86 -5.78 -30.79
CA LEU A 648 -27.64 -6.57 -29.83
C LEU A 648 -27.60 -5.93 -28.44
N MET A 649 -26.42 -5.61 -27.96
CA MET A 649 -26.27 -4.96 -26.65
C MET A 649 -27.01 -3.61 -26.62
N CYS A 650 -26.80 -2.77 -27.62
CA CYS A 650 -27.47 -1.48 -27.74
C CYS A 650 -28.99 -1.61 -27.78
N ARG A 651 -29.53 -2.60 -28.50
CA ARG A 651 -30.98 -2.86 -28.55
C ARG A 651 -31.52 -3.30 -27.19
N LEU A 652 -30.85 -4.27 -26.50
CA LEU A 652 -31.28 -4.77 -25.20
C LEU A 652 -31.39 -3.63 -24.17
N PHE A 653 -30.38 -2.73 -24.14
CA PHE A 653 -30.42 -1.60 -23.21
C PHE A 653 -31.48 -0.54 -23.57
N ARG A 654 -31.71 -0.27 -24.84
CA ARG A 654 -32.82 0.63 -25.25
C ARG A 654 -34.20 0.06 -24.91
N GLU A 655 -34.33 -1.27 -25.03
CA GLU A 655 -35.55 -2.01 -24.67
C GLU A 655 -35.66 -2.25 -23.15
N ARG A 656 -34.72 -1.76 -22.31
CA ARG A 656 -34.67 -1.95 -20.87
C ARG A 656 -34.68 -3.42 -20.44
N ARG A 657 -33.95 -4.24 -21.17
CA ARG A 657 -33.81 -5.69 -20.95
C ARG A 657 -32.49 -5.98 -20.23
N ASP A 658 -32.51 -6.94 -19.29
CA ASP A 658 -31.31 -7.36 -18.57
C ASP A 658 -30.44 -8.26 -19.43
N ILE A 659 -29.28 -7.78 -19.87
CA ILE A 659 -28.35 -8.50 -20.73
C ILE A 659 -27.89 -9.85 -20.15
N HIS A 660 -27.73 -9.93 -18.83
CA HIS A 660 -27.29 -11.15 -18.17
C HIS A 660 -28.38 -12.22 -18.20
N SER A 661 -29.64 -11.83 -18.00
CA SER A 661 -30.79 -12.74 -18.10
C SER A 661 -31.03 -13.21 -19.54
N GLU A 662 -30.93 -12.30 -20.51
CA GLU A 662 -31.03 -12.65 -21.94
C GLU A 662 -29.96 -13.65 -22.37
N THR A 663 -28.71 -13.43 -21.91
CA THR A 663 -27.62 -14.36 -22.16
C THR A 663 -27.87 -15.72 -21.48
N ALA A 664 -28.38 -15.71 -20.24
CA ALA A 664 -28.72 -16.93 -19.52
C ALA A 664 -29.83 -17.74 -20.25
N ILE A 665 -30.88 -17.07 -20.73
CA ILE A 665 -31.94 -17.70 -21.51
C ILE A 665 -31.36 -18.40 -22.74
N THR A 666 -30.49 -17.70 -23.47
CA THR A 666 -29.86 -18.24 -24.67
C THR A 666 -28.95 -19.43 -24.37
N LEU A 667 -28.12 -19.33 -23.31
CA LEU A 667 -27.12 -20.34 -22.99
C LEU A 667 -27.74 -21.60 -22.37
N TYR A 668 -28.72 -21.44 -21.47
CA TYR A 668 -29.37 -22.55 -20.78
C TYR A 668 -30.67 -23.03 -21.43
N GLY A 669 -31.09 -22.42 -22.53
CA GLY A 669 -32.33 -22.79 -23.24
C GLY A 669 -33.61 -22.54 -22.41
N LEU A 670 -33.64 -21.50 -21.60
CA LEU A 670 -34.75 -21.20 -20.72
C LEU A 670 -35.91 -20.52 -21.48
N PRO A 671 -37.17 -20.65 -20.96
CA PRO A 671 -38.30 -19.93 -21.52
C PRO A 671 -38.09 -18.41 -21.54
N ASN A 672 -38.30 -17.78 -22.68
CA ASN A 672 -38.13 -16.33 -22.86
C ASN A 672 -39.44 -15.58 -22.53
N HIS A 673 -40.01 -15.83 -21.32
CA HIS A 673 -41.10 -15.05 -20.78
C HIS A 673 -40.55 -13.93 -19.91
N ARG A 674 -41.07 -12.72 -20.08
CA ARG A 674 -40.62 -11.53 -19.35
C ARG A 674 -41.80 -10.75 -18.81
N GLU A 675 -41.61 -10.15 -17.66
CA GLU A 675 -42.57 -9.30 -16.97
C GLU A 675 -41.93 -7.94 -16.69
N TRP A 676 -42.76 -6.90 -16.65
CA TRP A 676 -42.28 -5.56 -16.37
C TRP A 676 -42.20 -5.30 -14.86
N ASP A 677 -41.03 -4.92 -14.35
CA ASP A 677 -40.81 -4.49 -12.97
C ASP A 677 -40.86 -2.96 -12.91
N GLU A 678 -41.96 -2.41 -12.42
CA GLU A 678 -42.18 -0.95 -12.33
C GLU A 678 -41.17 -0.28 -11.37
N ALA A 679 -40.77 -0.97 -10.29
CA ALA A 679 -39.87 -0.41 -9.30
C ALA A 679 -38.45 -0.24 -9.84
N LYS A 680 -38.03 -1.15 -10.73
CA LYS A 680 -36.71 -1.10 -11.37
C LYS A 680 -36.74 -0.47 -12.75
N ASN A 681 -37.94 -0.26 -13.33
CA ASN A 681 -38.13 0.27 -14.67
C ASN A 681 -37.37 -0.57 -15.74
N GLU A 682 -37.43 -1.89 -15.60
CA GLU A 682 -36.80 -2.88 -16.48
C GLU A 682 -37.59 -4.17 -16.56
N TYR A 683 -37.36 -4.99 -17.61
CA TYR A 683 -37.93 -6.33 -17.69
C TYR A 683 -37.17 -7.31 -16.81
N PHE A 684 -37.90 -8.16 -16.07
CA PHE A 684 -37.34 -9.33 -15.39
C PHE A 684 -37.89 -10.62 -15.99
N TYR A 685 -37.21 -11.74 -15.72
CA TYR A 685 -37.47 -13.03 -16.35
C TYR A 685 -37.76 -14.06 -15.26
N PRO A 686 -39.02 -14.48 -15.04
CA PRO A 686 -39.39 -15.44 -14.02
C PRO A 686 -38.68 -16.81 -14.13
N SER A 687 -38.33 -17.22 -15.36
CA SER A 687 -37.60 -18.47 -15.61
C SER A 687 -36.10 -18.43 -15.27
N VAL A 688 -35.54 -17.23 -15.01
CA VAL A 688 -34.10 -17.04 -14.76
C VAL A 688 -33.85 -16.94 -13.25
N SER A 689 -33.39 -18.03 -12.64
CA SER A 689 -32.92 -18.02 -11.25
C SER A 689 -31.72 -17.08 -11.10
N LYS A 690 -31.78 -16.20 -10.10
CA LYS A 690 -30.72 -15.22 -9.83
C LYS A 690 -29.41 -15.93 -9.45
N SER A 691 -29.48 -16.97 -8.61
CA SER A 691 -28.31 -17.70 -8.10
C SER A 691 -27.74 -18.68 -9.13
N GLU A 692 -28.60 -19.42 -9.81
CA GLU A 692 -28.20 -20.55 -10.66
C GLU A 692 -27.89 -20.15 -12.11
N HIS A 693 -28.60 -19.15 -12.63
CA HIS A 693 -28.48 -18.78 -14.04
C HIS A 693 -27.83 -17.39 -14.22
N ARG A 694 -28.40 -16.33 -13.59
CA ARG A 694 -27.99 -14.95 -13.86
C ARG A 694 -26.61 -14.61 -13.28
N ASN A 695 -26.32 -14.99 -12.04
CA ASN A 695 -25.06 -14.65 -11.40
C ASN A 695 -23.83 -15.32 -12.02
N PRO A 696 -23.84 -16.60 -12.42
CA PRO A 696 -22.76 -17.19 -13.20
C PRO A 696 -22.50 -16.44 -14.51
N ILE A 697 -23.57 -16.14 -15.28
CA ILE A 697 -23.46 -15.38 -16.52
C ILE A 697 -22.92 -13.95 -16.26
N LYS A 698 -23.38 -13.29 -15.19
CA LYS A 698 -22.87 -11.98 -14.81
C LYS A 698 -21.34 -12.03 -14.56
N ARG A 699 -20.87 -13.02 -13.79
CA ARG A 699 -19.44 -13.20 -13.52
C ARG A 699 -18.64 -13.50 -14.78
N ALA A 700 -19.14 -14.42 -15.60
CA ALA A 700 -18.51 -14.76 -16.87
C ALA A 700 -18.46 -13.56 -17.82
N GLY A 701 -19.56 -12.80 -17.96
CA GLY A 701 -19.63 -11.63 -18.81
C GLY A 701 -18.62 -10.54 -18.40
N TYR A 702 -18.53 -10.22 -17.12
CA TYR A 702 -17.51 -9.31 -16.62
C TYR A 702 -16.10 -9.89 -16.76
N GLY A 703 -15.92 -11.19 -16.52
CA GLY A 703 -14.64 -11.87 -16.74
C GLY A 703 -14.14 -11.71 -18.17
N VAL A 704 -15.00 -11.94 -19.15
CA VAL A 704 -14.68 -11.76 -20.59
C VAL A 704 -14.36 -10.29 -20.88
N LEU A 705 -15.13 -9.34 -20.32
CA LEU A 705 -14.90 -7.91 -20.47
C LEU A 705 -13.50 -7.50 -19.98
N TYR A 706 -13.02 -8.13 -18.91
CA TYR A 706 -11.70 -7.89 -18.34
C TYR A 706 -10.61 -8.86 -18.84
N GLY A 707 -10.85 -9.55 -19.96
CA GLY A 707 -9.84 -10.39 -20.63
C GLY A 707 -9.72 -11.82 -20.10
N MET A 708 -10.73 -12.34 -19.40
CA MET A 708 -10.74 -13.74 -18.96
C MET A 708 -10.73 -14.67 -20.17
N MET A 709 -9.82 -15.66 -20.17
CA MET A 709 -9.68 -16.65 -21.22
C MET A 709 -10.41 -17.97 -20.87
N GLY A 710 -10.48 -18.88 -21.83
CA GLY A 710 -11.26 -20.13 -21.76
C GLY A 710 -11.20 -20.92 -20.44
N PRO A 711 -10.02 -21.22 -19.85
CA PRO A 711 -9.96 -21.93 -18.57
C PRO A 711 -10.67 -21.21 -17.42
N GLY A 712 -10.45 -19.90 -17.29
CA GLY A 712 -11.12 -19.10 -16.26
C GLY A 712 -12.62 -18.96 -16.49
N LEU A 713 -13.07 -18.98 -17.74
CA LEU A 713 -14.49 -18.93 -18.08
C LEU A 713 -15.20 -20.24 -17.67
N LEU A 714 -14.58 -21.39 -17.90
CA LEU A 714 -15.09 -22.69 -17.48
C LEU A 714 -15.27 -22.79 -15.96
N ASP A 715 -14.36 -22.21 -15.20
CA ASP A 715 -14.45 -22.15 -13.73
C ASP A 715 -15.62 -21.28 -13.21
N GLN A 716 -16.19 -20.39 -14.04
CA GLN A 716 -17.26 -19.46 -13.68
C GLN A 716 -18.66 -19.93 -14.15
N LEU A 717 -18.71 -20.72 -15.20
CA LEU A 717 -19.94 -21.30 -15.77
C LEU A 717 -20.20 -22.71 -15.24
#